data_f1593176f31224a0ef804255b3aed52b
#
_entry.id   f1593176f31224a0ef804255b3aed52b
#
_cell.length_a   1.000
_cell.length_b   1.000
_cell.length_c   1.000
_cell.angle_alpha   90.00
_cell.angle_beta   90.00
_cell.angle_gamma   90.00
#
_symmetry.space_group_name_H-M   'P 1'
#
loop_
_entity.id
_entity.type
_entity.pdbx_description
1 polymer ?
#
loop_
_entity_poly.entity_id
_entity_poly.type
_entity_poly.pdbx_seq_one_letter_code
_entity_poly.pdbx_strand_id
1 'polypeptide(L)'
;MNSYKPSKLALSTLNCAVLAALFGWSVNTAAAEADIQEQEIEEVVAVGQRLKGSAGAVLQERQNQAFVADIMGADQISRTGDGDAASALRRVTGLTLVDGKFIYVRGLGERYSSTQLNSMYVPSPDPTRSVVPLDLFPSEIIESLSVQKSFSPDMPAHFGGGNVNIRTKSIPSDFLFKVQVGSSYNTSNSDSGYFYEGGDDDWMGRDDGTRALSNVFTTALTSDAGLEGNINSTLEERKNLIQSLDWNVGISKEDVDPAMSFSVAVGDRLESEIGTFGVLAAVSYDNEWEVVQEQSGSSLGSLGCENKCFAQYYDGTSTEQNVRWSGTLNLGYEFNSNHRFELTNIALHDMSDRVRNRNYYDANETEEGVTELRRVDISYEEREMFSSQLKGTHNFPELNNLFFDWYSGLSRANRNAPGGLDVVFQQNYNDGVFESEQLQDVAATNITREYQVLHDDVETFGWNMGLPFYGDGYELELKIGGDFSEKKRDASNVKFGITHRGISDEFTFGNNISDIFADANTSNDAFYTSATGSGIFDDGTTDGDKYSAAHKLDAYYFMADYFFENTWRITGGVRWEDFKQVSIGYQAHSNLFENTLEEIQDVVINEDTFFPSLAVTYIMDEEMQFRLNVSETTIRPDLRDVSTSFFVDPLTEFLVRGSPSLQSSELTNVDFRFEWYMPTGNNLSVALFYKDIENPIEMVELAGVGGASPQLLTANAQSGKLSGIEVDFLTDFGFINKDWSSAFLSGNVTLSDSSVNLGINDSDNVDSLFETQLKEALEADTVSNIVTNNKRRLVGHSEWVANLQMGYDSDDGFHSTSVIYNVFGPRIIVPGTRGNEDAEEKSFHSLDLVYSYFPNFNSKVNFKVKNILGQEKQIEQEGLTLWGQETGTEFSLSYSYEF
;
A
#
# COMPACT_ATOMS: atom_id res chain seq x y z
N MET A 1 33.45 -8.87 7.80
CA MET A 1 33.59 -10.30 7.45
C MET A 1 32.98 -11.13 8.57
N ASN A 2 31.70 -11.30 8.58
CA ASN A 2 31.00 -12.38 9.27
C ASN A 2 29.79 -12.71 8.39
N SER A 3 29.90 -13.88 7.75
CA SER A 3 28.85 -14.44 6.92
C SER A 3 27.62 -14.75 7.76
N TYR A 4 26.59 -13.92 7.68
CA TYR A 4 25.27 -14.27 8.12
C TYR A 4 24.69 -15.30 7.13
N LYS A 5 24.74 -16.59 7.51
CA LYS A 5 23.90 -17.60 6.86
C LYS A 5 22.51 -17.46 7.43
N PRO A 6 21.46 -17.29 6.61
CA PRO A 6 20.11 -17.43 7.11
C PRO A 6 19.91 -18.87 7.61
N SER A 7 19.46 -19.02 8.84
CA SER A 7 19.16 -20.32 9.41
C SER A 7 17.85 -20.86 8.81
N LYS A 8 17.97 -21.63 7.74
CA LYS A 8 16.86 -22.35 7.08
C LYS A 8 16.17 -23.42 7.96
N LEU A 9 16.39 -23.46 9.27
CA LEU A 9 16.01 -24.65 10.08
C LEU A 9 14.89 -24.41 11.11
N ALA A 10 14.32 -23.21 11.24
CA ALA A 10 13.33 -22.97 12.29
C ALA A 10 11.87 -23.03 11.83
N LEU A 11 11.57 -22.80 10.54
CA LEU A 11 10.17 -22.77 10.04
C LEU A 11 9.65 -24.13 9.57
N SER A 12 10.48 -25.01 9.02
CA SER A 12 9.99 -26.27 8.45
C SER A 12 9.59 -27.34 9.48
N THR A 13 10.11 -27.26 10.71
CA THR A 13 9.80 -28.26 11.77
C THR A 13 8.60 -27.87 12.63
N LEU A 14 8.26 -26.59 12.69
CA LEU A 14 7.09 -26.13 13.47
C LEU A 14 5.77 -26.36 12.71
N ASN A 15 5.78 -26.18 11.37
CA ASN A 15 4.58 -26.35 10.54
C ASN A 15 4.09 -27.80 10.46
N CYS A 16 4.99 -28.78 10.49
CA CYS A 16 4.58 -30.19 10.48
C CYS A 16 4.07 -30.70 11.84
N ALA A 17 4.51 -30.11 12.95
CA ALA A 17 4.10 -30.54 14.27
C ALA A 17 2.68 -30.05 14.64
N VAL A 18 2.28 -28.87 14.17
CA VAL A 18 0.94 -28.30 14.42
C VAL A 18 -0.13 -29.03 13.61
N LEU A 19 0.15 -29.40 12.35
CA LEU A 19 -0.77 -30.17 11.52
C LEU A 19 -0.98 -31.62 12.03
N ALA A 20 0.05 -32.24 12.60
CA ALA A 20 -0.05 -33.60 13.16
C ALA A 20 -0.82 -33.66 14.49
N ALA A 21 -0.86 -32.56 15.26
CA ALA A 21 -1.63 -32.47 16.49
C ALA A 21 -3.14 -32.30 16.30
N LEU A 22 -3.56 -31.72 15.14
CA LEU A 22 -4.95 -31.46 14.82
C LEU A 22 -5.72 -32.69 14.28
N PHE A 23 -5.03 -33.72 13.78
CA PHE A 23 -5.67 -34.90 13.19
C PHE A 23 -5.75 -36.12 14.09
N GLY A 24 -5.35 -36.02 15.37
CA GLY A 24 -5.21 -37.14 16.29
C GLY A 24 -6.35 -37.39 17.30
N TRP A 25 -7.38 -36.57 17.35
CA TRP A 25 -8.46 -36.71 18.32
C TRP A 25 -9.76 -37.19 17.68
N SER A 26 -10.06 -38.46 17.94
CA SER A 26 -11.37 -39.07 17.68
C SER A 26 -12.38 -38.64 18.74
N VAL A 27 -13.39 -37.87 18.33
CA VAL A 27 -14.51 -37.46 19.21
C VAL A 27 -15.46 -38.63 19.42
N ASN A 28 -15.58 -39.10 20.67
CA ASN A 28 -16.65 -40.01 21.09
C ASN A 28 -17.81 -39.17 21.64
N THR A 29 -18.84 -38.98 20.84
CA THR A 29 -20.10 -38.36 21.28
C THR A 29 -21.01 -39.42 21.95
N ALA A 30 -21.19 -39.31 23.26
CA ALA A 30 -22.26 -40.00 23.97
C ALA A 30 -23.44 -39.02 24.12
N ALA A 31 -24.53 -39.29 23.44
CA ALA A 31 -25.77 -38.55 23.61
C ALA A 31 -26.44 -38.92 24.94
N ALA A 32 -26.70 -37.93 25.79
CA ALA A 32 -27.57 -38.07 26.96
C ALA A 32 -28.88 -37.30 26.69
N GLU A 33 -29.97 -38.06 26.67
CA GLU A 33 -31.35 -37.52 26.67
C GLU A 33 -31.62 -36.92 28.06
N ALA A 34 -32.06 -35.63 28.12
CA ALA A 34 -32.52 -34.99 29.32
C ALA A 34 -33.93 -34.51 29.13
N ASP A 35 -34.78 -34.87 30.09
CA ASP A 35 -36.21 -34.54 30.25
C ASP A 35 -36.43 -33.01 30.34
N ILE A 36 -37.36 -32.49 29.54
CA ILE A 36 -37.77 -31.09 29.54
C ILE A 36 -38.90 -30.92 30.60
N GLN A 37 -38.61 -30.19 31.68
CA GLN A 37 -39.63 -29.56 32.51
C GLN A 37 -39.80 -28.10 32.07
N GLU A 38 -41.07 -27.75 31.71
CA GLU A 38 -41.45 -26.36 31.50
C GLU A 38 -41.32 -25.55 32.81
N GLN A 39 -40.37 -24.59 32.80
CA GLN A 39 -40.33 -23.49 33.75
C GLN A 39 -40.69 -22.19 33.03
N GLU A 40 -41.54 -21.37 33.67
CA GLU A 40 -41.88 -20.01 33.22
C GLU A 40 -40.59 -19.22 32.95
N ILE A 41 -40.49 -18.68 31.72
CA ILE A 41 -39.38 -17.86 31.26
C ILE A 41 -39.55 -16.46 31.87
N GLU A 42 -38.82 -16.15 32.93
CA GLU A 42 -38.47 -14.74 33.19
C GLU A 42 -37.70 -14.23 31.98
N GLU A 43 -38.19 -13.08 31.46
CA GLU A 43 -37.55 -12.39 30.33
C GLU A 43 -36.14 -11.98 30.71
N VAL A 44 -35.16 -12.89 30.55
CA VAL A 44 -33.77 -12.58 30.61
C VAL A 44 -33.48 -11.87 29.30
N VAL A 45 -33.38 -10.55 29.34
CA VAL A 45 -32.75 -9.77 28.27
C VAL A 45 -31.30 -10.27 28.18
N ALA A 46 -31.11 -11.32 27.39
CA ALA A 46 -29.79 -11.73 26.96
C ALA A 46 -29.30 -10.61 26.05
N VAL A 47 -28.46 -9.72 26.58
CA VAL A 47 -27.60 -8.85 25.76
C VAL A 47 -26.60 -9.81 25.14
N GLY A 48 -27.00 -10.44 24.03
CA GLY A 48 -26.10 -11.24 23.23
C GLY A 48 -24.94 -10.32 22.80
N GLN A 49 -23.71 -10.73 23.06
CA GLN A 49 -22.56 -10.04 22.50
C GLN A 49 -22.73 -10.08 20.98
N ARG A 50 -23.05 -8.93 20.39
CA ARG A 50 -23.07 -8.81 18.93
C ARG A 50 -21.67 -9.09 18.43
N LEU A 51 -21.55 -9.92 17.39
CA LEU A 51 -20.28 -10.14 16.70
C LEU A 51 -19.69 -8.78 16.33
N LYS A 52 -18.47 -8.48 16.73
CA LYS A 52 -17.83 -7.16 16.58
C LYS A 52 -17.81 -6.65 15.14
N GLY A 53 -17.70 -7.53 14.15
CA GLY A 53 -17.72 -7.17 12.71
C GLY A 53 -19.13 -7.03 12.12
N SER A 54 -20.21 -7.20 12.89
CA SER A 54 -21.58 -7.05 12.37
C SER A 54 -21.95 -5.60 12.15
N ALA A 55 -22.81 -5.33 11.16
CA ALA A 55 -23.26 -3.98 10.82
C ALA A 55 -23.85 -3.22 12.03
N GLY A 56 -24.60 -3.91 12.90
CA GLY A 56 -25.18 -3.29 14.09
C GLY A 56 -24.16 -2.95 15.17
N ALA A 57 -23.12 -3.80 15.37
CA ALA A 57 -22.06 -3.52 16.33
C ALA A 57 -21.19 -2.35 15.86
N VAL A 58 -20.85 -2.30 14.57
CA VAL A 58 -20.09 -1.22 13.94
C VAL A 58 -20.81 0.12 14.05
N LEU A 59 -22.13 0.14 13.81
CA LEU A 59 -22.92 1.37 13.93
C LEU A 59 -22.97 1.85 15.40
N GLN A 60 -23.14 0.95 16.36
CA GLN A 60 -23.12 1.28 17.78
C GLN A 60 -21.74 1.76 18.24
N GLU A 61 -20.65 1.13 17.76
CA GLU A 61 -19.29 1.58 18.02
C GLU A 61 -19.08 3.01 17.50
N ARG A 62 -19.48 3.29 16.25
CA ARG A 62 -19.39 4.62 15.63
C ARG A 62 -20.17 5.69 16.44
N GLN A 63 -21.38 5.36 16.89
CA GLN A 63 -22.22 6.26 17.70
C GLN A 63 -21.55 6.60 19.04
N ASN A 64 -20.84 5.65 19.65
CA ASN A 64 -20.23 5.78 20.96
C ASN A 64 -18.81 6.37 20.91
N GLN A 65 -18.20 6.56 19.72
CA GLN A 65 -16.89 7.20 19.61
C GLN A 65 -16.95 8.66 20.08
N ALA A 66 -15.89 9.13 20.76
CA ALA A 66 -15.75 10.54 21.11
C ALA A 66 -15.30 11.38 19.91
N PHE A 67 -14.54 10.79 19.00
CA PHE A 67 -13.93 11.41 17.84
C PHE A 67 -14.59 10.95 16.55
N VAL A 68 -14.39 11.70 15.46
CA VAL A 68 -14.96 11.34 14.15
C VAL A 68 -14.24 10.12 13.59
N ALA A 69 -14.94 9.01 13.47
CA ALA A 69 -14.45 7.78 12.87
C ALA A 69 -15.51 7.14 11.98
N ASP A 70 -15.07 6.48 10.92
CA ASP A 70 -15.89 5.61 10.08
C ASP A 70 -15.34 4.18 10.20
N ILE A 71 -16.24 3.22 10.35
CA ILE A 71 -15.87 1.82 10.59
C ILE A 71 -16.62 0.95 9.58
N MET A 72 -15.89 0.02 8.95
CA MET A 72 -16.42 -0.98 8.05
C MET A 72 -16.20 -2.37 8.65
N GLY A 73 -17.25 -3.11 8.89
CA GLY A 73 -17.17 -4.46 9.46
C GLY A 73 -17.09 -5.56 8.40
N ALA A 74 -16.71 -6.77 8.82
CA ALA A 74 -16.58 -7.94 7.96
C ALA A 74 -17.86 -8.26 7.17
N ASP A 75 -19.04 -8.05 7.75
CA ASP A 75 -20.32 -8.23 7.04
C ASP A 75 -20.44 -7.31 5.83
N GLN A 76 -20.05 -6.06 5.97
CA GLN A 76 -20.10 -5.09 4.88
C GLN A 76 -19.07 -5.42 3.80
N ILE A 77 -17.83 -5.75 4.19
CA ILE A 77 -16.77 -6.19 3.27
C ILE A 77 -17.23 -7.43 2.47
N SER A 78 -17.85 -8.39 3.13
CA SER A 78 -18.40 -9.59 2.48
C SER A 78 -19.54 -9.29 1.50
N ARG A 79 -20.39 -8.29 1.77
CA ARG A 79 -21.49 -7.87 0.87
C ARG A 79 -20.96 -7.16 -0.37
N THR A 80 -19.93 -6.33 -0.24
CA THR A 80 -19.31 -5.63 -1.36
C THR A 80 -18.36 -6.53 -2.14
N GLY A 81 -17.97 -7.65 -1.51
CA GLY A 81 -17.13 -8.65 -2.15
C GLY A 81 -15.71 -8.19 -2.40
N ASP A 82 -15.21 -7.27 -1.59
CA ASP A 82 -13.83 -6.79 -1.68
C ASP A 82 -12.85 -7.89 -1.26
N GLY A 83 -11.73 -8.05 -1.99
CA GLY A 83 -10.75 -9.10 -1.74
C GLY A 83 -9.71 -8.73 -0.70
N ASP A 84 -9.49 -7.45 -0.46
CA ASP A 84 -8.44 -6.93 0.41
C ASP A 84 -8.87 -5.63 1.13
N ALA A 85 -8.00 -5.15 2.04
CA ALA A 85 -8.26 -3.94 2.81
C ALA A 85 -8.31 -2.67 1.93
N ALA A 86 -7.47 -2.57 0.90
CA ALA A 86 -7.44 -1.42 0.00
C ALA A 86 -8.78 -1.28 -0.76
N SER A 87 -9.23 -2.37 -1.35
CA SER A 87 -10.51 -2.44 -2.09
C SER A 87 -11.71 -2.11 -1.20
N ALA A 88 -11.70 -2.56 0.05
CA ALA A 88 -12.74 -2.27 1.02
C ALA A 88 -12.73 -0.79 1.44
N LEU A 89 -11.57 -0.23 1.76
CA LEU A 89 -11.43 1.13 2.26
C LEU A 89 -11.81 2.20 1.24
N ARG A 90 -11.67 1.95 -0.07
CA ARG A 90 -12.13 2.90 -1.10
C ARG A 90 -13.62 3.24 -1.00
N ARG A 91 -14.41 2.42 -0.28
CA ARG A 91 -15.85 2.63 -0.07
C ARG A 91 -16.17 3.45 1.17
N VAL A 92 -15.19 3.70 2.01
CA VAL A 92 -15.32 4.56 3.19
C VAL A 92 -15.38 6.02 2.73
N THR A 93 -16.19 6.83 3.40
CA THR A 93 -16.40 8.25 3.08
C THR A 93 -15.06 9.00 3.03
N GLY A 94 -14.86 9.82 1.99
CA GLY A 94 -13.67 10.67 1.85
C GLY A 94 -12.36 9.92 1.57
N LEU A 95 -12.42 8.64 1.17
CA LEU A 95 -11.26 7.86 0.81
C LEU A 95 -11.20 7.61 -0.70
N THR A 96 -9.99 7.66 -1.26
CA THR A 96 -9.70 7.24 -2.63
C THR A 96 -8.54 6.27 -2.64
N LEU A 97 -8.55 5.34 -3.59
CA LEU A 97 -7.50 4.36 -3.78
C LEU A 97 -6.54 4.82 -4.89
N VAL A 98 -5.24 4.72 -4.63
CA VAL A 98 -4.15 5.02 -5.57
C VAL A 98 -3.32 3.78 -5.78
N ASP A 99 -2.96 3.47 -7.04
CA ASP A 99 -2.19 2.29 -7.46
C ASP A 99 -2.78 0.95 -7.00
N GLY A 100 -4.07 0.91 -6.65
CA GLY A 100 -4.68 -0.29 -6.07
C GLY A 100 -4.22 -0.64 -4.65
N LYS A 101 -3.32 0.12 -4.05
CA LYS A 101 -2.57 -0.23 -2.82
C LYS A 101 -2.70 0.79 -1.70
N PHE A 102 -2.73 2.09 -2.02
CA PHE A 102 -2.61 3.19 -1.07
C PHE A 102 -3.89 3.99 -0.95
N ILE A 103 -4.23 4.37 0.27
CA ILE A 103 -5.45 5.15 0.55
C ILE A 103 -5.08 6.61 0.77
N TYR A 104 -5.76 7.50 0.04
CA TYR A 104 -5.77 8.93 0.27
C TYR A 104 -7.02 9.29 1.07
N VAL A 105 -6.83 9.96 2.19
CA VAL A 105 -7.94 10.36 3.07
C VAL A 105 -8.22 11.85 2.89
N ARG A 106 -9.45 12.20 2.50
CA ARG A 106 -9.85 13.58 2.22
C ARG A 106 -8.98 14.25 1.14
N GLY A 107 -8.44 13.44 0.22
CA GLY A 107 -7.56 13.91 -0.84
C GLY A 107 -6.11 14.19 -0.41
N LEU A 108 -5.76 13.99 0.84
CA LEU A 108 -4.36 14.02 1.29
C LEU A 108 -3.69 12.68 0.97
N GLY A 109 -2.50 12.74 0.40
CA GLY A 109 -1.70 11.58 0.01
C GLY A 109 -1.41 10.61 1.15
N GLU A 110 -0.94 9.43 0.81
CA GLU A 110 -0.66 8.35 1.77
C GLU A 110 0.26 8.78 2.93
N ARG A 111 1.24 9.66 2.67
CA ARG A 111 2.14 10.19 3.72
C ARG A 111 1.42 10.97 4.82
N TYR A 112 0.23 11.53 4.51
CA TYR A 112 -0.61 12.24 5.47
C TYR A 112 -1.54 11.32 6.27
N SER A 113 -1.41 10.00 6.10
CA SER A 113 -2.23 9.00 6.78
C SER A 113 -1.35 8.00 7.51
N SER A 114 -1.79 7.51 8.65
CA SER A 114 -1.13 6.43 9.37
C SER A 114 -1.90 5.13 9.24
N THR A 115 -1.19 4.00 9.18
CA THR A 115 -1.78 2.66 9.15
C THR A 115 -1.28 1.85 10.32
N GLN A 116 -2.21 1.20 11.00
CA GLN A 116 -1.96 0.32 12.13
C GLN A 116 -2.64 -1.04 11.90
N LEU A 117 -2.04 -2.09 12.45
CA LEU A 117 -2.61 -3.42 12.53
C LEU A 117 -2.86 -3.76 14.00
N ASN A 118 -4.15 -3.89 14.40
CA ASN A 118 -4.56 -4.07 15.79
C ASN A 118 -3.99 -2.97 16.73
N SER A 119 -3.96 -1.72 16.25
CA SER A 119 -3.43 -0.53 16.96
C SER A 119 -1.90 -0.50 17.12
N MET A 120 -1.15 -1.34 16.42
CA MET A 120 0.31 -1.35 16.41
C MET A 120 0.85 -0.90 15.05
N TYR A 121 2.01 -0.25 15.04
CA TYR A 121 2.69 0.12 13.82
C TYR A 121 3.16 -1.12 13.06
N VAL A 122 3.16 -1.04 11.74
CA VAL A 122 3.59 -2.10 10.84
C VAL A 122 4.67 -1.60 9.87
N PRO A 123 5.61 -2.47 9.50
CA PRO A 123 6.61 -2.14 8.49
C PRO A 123 5.99 -2.12 7.09
N SER A 124 6.70 -1.51 6.14
CA SER A 124 6.31 -1.50 4.73
C SER A 124 7.34 -2.23 3.87
N PRO A 125 6.94 -3.20 3.04
CA PRO A 125 7.84 -3.80 2.05
C PRO A 125 8.02 -2.90 0.80
N ASP A 126 7.34 -1.76 0.72
CA ASP A 126 7.47 -0.85 -0.40
C ASP A 126 8.79 -0.06 -0.31
N PRO A 127 9.63 -0.06 -1.39
CA PRO A 127 10.91 0.63 -1.37
C PRO A 127 10.76 2.14 -1.47
N THR A 128 9.62 2.63 -1.97
CA THR A 128 9.37 4.03 -2.28
C THR A 128 8.60 4.76 -1.19
N ARG A 129 7.87 4.01 -0.33
CA ARG A 129 6.95 4.55 0.68
C ARG A 129 7.08 3.84 2.01
N SER A 130 6.92 4.56 3.10
CA SER A 130 6.90 3.96 4.45
C SER A 130 5.52 3.45 4.86
N VAL A 131 4.48 3.85 4.14
CA VAL A 131 3.11 3.37 4.37
C VAL A 131 2.97 1.95 3.81
N VAL A 132 2.40 1.06 4.60
CA VAL A 132 2.18 -0.32 4.17
C VAL A 132 1.15 -0.39 3.05
N PRO A 133 1.41 -1.12 1.95
CA PRO A 133 0.43 -1.38 0.93
C PRO A 133 -0.75 -2.19 1.48
N LEU A 134 -1.97 -1.68 1.32
CA LEU A 134 -3.16 -2.28 1.94
C LEU A 134 -3.72 -3.47 1.16
N ASP A 135 -3.27 -3.70 -0.07
CA ASP A 135 -3.53 -4.89 -0.88
C ASP A 135 -2.94 -6.17 -0.28
N LEU A 136 -1.92 -6.05 0.59
CA LEU A 136 -1.33 -7.17 1.31
C LEU A 136 -2.27 -7.83 2.33
N PHE A 137 -3.34 -7.14 2.77
CA PHE A 137 -4.24 -7.62 3.82
C PHE A 137 -5.52 -8.21 3.23
N PRO A 138 -5.63 -9.53 3.04
CA PRO A 138 -6.81 -10.16 2.50
C PRO A 138 -8.02 -9.97 3.41
N SER A 139 -9.20 -9.80 2.83
CA SER A 139 -10.45 -9.59 3.57
C SER A 139 -10.81 -10.74 4.51
N GLU A 140 -10.32 -11.95 4.25
CA GLU A 140 -10.55 -13.15 5.05
C GLU A 140 -10.01 -13.05 6.47
N ILE A 141 -8.93 -12.28 6.70
CA ILE A 141 -8.35 -12.09 8.04
C ILE A 141 -8.93 -10.87 8.76
N ILE A 142 -9.70 -10.02 8.08
CA ILE A 142 -10.19 -8.74 8.60
C ILE A 142 -11.52 -8.92 9.36
N GLU A 143 -11.60 -8.42 10.59
CA GLU A 143 -12.83 -8.28 11.37
C GLU A 143 -13.50 -6.93 11.11
N SER A 144 -12.70 -5.86 11.11
CA SER A 144 -13.16 -4.51 10.77
C SER A 144 -12.01 -3.61 10.37
N LEU A 145 -12.35 -2.59 9.58
CA LEU A 145 -11.47 -1.49 9.21
C LEU A 145 -12.01 -0.22 9.87
N SER A 146 -11.20 0.43 10.69
CA SER A 146 -11.56 1.68 11.35
C SER A 146 -10.71 2.82 10.79
N VAL A 147 -11.38 3.86 10.32
CA VAL A 147 -10.73 5.08 9.80
C VAL A 147 -11.11 6.24 10.69
N GLN A 148 -10.23 6.63 11.59
CA GLN A 148 -10.43 7.80 12.43
C GLN A 148 -9.93 9.05 11.69
N LYS A 149 -10.80 10.05 11.56
CA LYS A 149 -10.56 11.26 10.76
C LYS A 149 -10.33 12.53 11.60
N SER A 150 -10.52 12.45 12.90
CA SER A 150 -10.12 13.50 13.85
C SER A 150 -9.18 12.93 14.91
N PHE A 151 -8.14 13.68 15.24
CA PHE A 151 -7.10 13.23 16.14
C PHE A 151 -7.57 13.12 17.60
N SER A 152 -7.10 12.09 18.30
CA SER A 152 -7.22 11.91 19.75
C SER A 152 -5.85 11.64 20.38
N PRO A 153 -5.61 12.04 21.64
CA PRO A 153 -4.30 11.91 22.27
C PRO A 153 -3.78 10.47 22.42
N ASP A 154 -4.66 9.47 22.40
CA ASP A 154 -4.33 8.05 22.51
C ASP A 154 -3.90 7.41 21.19
N MET A 155 -3.81 8.17 20.10
CA MET A 155 -3.33 7.72 18.80
C MET A 155 -2.08 8.51 18.37
N PRO A 156 -1.32 8.02 17.35
CA PRO A 156 -0.14 8.71 16.84
C PRO A 156 -0.44 10.12 16.36
N ALA A 157 0.45 11.08 16.67
CA ALA A 157 0.33 12.45 16.19
C ALA A 157 0.73 12.64 14.72
N HIS A 158 1.38 11.65 14.10
CA HIS A 158 1.59 11.58 12.65
C HIS A 158 0.25 11.34 11.95
N PHE A 159 -0.48 12.44 11.69
CA PHE A 159 -1.88 12.41 11.32
C PHE A 159 -2.27 13.66 10.53
N GLY A 160 -2.53 13.51 9.24
CA GLY A 160 -3.02 14.60 8.39
C GLY A 160 -4.42 14.32 7.85
N GLY A 161 -4.60 13.21 7.15
CA GLY A 161 -5.87 12.78 6.59
C GLY A 161 -6.70 11.95 7.56
N GLY A 162 -6.10 10.87 8.07
CA GLY A 162 -6.74 9.91 8.97
C GLY A 162 -5.78 8.82 9.45
N ASN A 163 -6.23 8.06 10.45
CA ASN A 163 -5.58 6.83 10.89
C ASN A 163 -6.42 5.62 10.47
N VAL A 164 -5.84 4.70 9.75
CA VAL A 164 -6.44 3.43 9.34
C VAL A 164 -5.98 2.35 10.30
N ASN A 165 -6.90 1.74 11.04
CA ASN A 165 -6.62 0.61 11.91
C ASN A 165 -7.29 -0.65 11.35
N ILE A 166 -6.47 -1.59 10.87
CA ILE A 166 -6.90 -2.91 10.41
C ILE A 166 -7.05 -3.78 11.65
N ARG A 167 -8.26 -4.20 11.94
CA ARG A 167 -8.54 -5.12 13.05
C ARG A 167 -8.76 -6.51 12.50
N THR A 168 -7.95 -7.45 12.95
CA THR A 168 -8.03 -8.84 12.52
C THR A 168 -9.06 -9.62 13.30
N LYS A 169 -9.59 -10.69 12.70
CA LYS A 169 -10.59 -11.56 13.32
C LYS A 169 -10.08 -12.08 14.65
N SER A 170 -10.92 -11.92 15.66
CA SER A 170 -10.69 -12.45 16.99
C SER A 170 -11.12 -13.93 17.06
N ILE A 171 -10.81 -14.57 18.18
CA ILE A 171 -11.18 -15.96 18.44
C ILE A 171 -12.71 -16.08 18.42
N PRO A 172 -13.27 -17.06 17.67
CA PRO A 172 -14.70 -17.24 17.59
C PRO A 172 -15.30 -17.69 18.96
N SER A 173 -16.56 -17.38 19.16
CA SER A 173 -17.31 -17.83 20.37
C SER A 173 -17.64 -19.32 20.33
N ASP A 174 -17.85 -19.84 19.12
CA ASP A 174 -18.24 -21.22 18.84
C ASP A 174 -17.26 -21.86 17.86
N PHE A 175 -17.36 -23.18 17.68
CA PHE A 175 -16.55 -23.86 16.68
C PHE A 175 -16.79 -23.29 15.29
N LEU A 176 -15.71 -22.91 14.62
CA LEU A 176 -15.67 -22.39 13.26
C LEU A 176 -14.88 -23.32 12.37
N PHE A 177 -15.48 -23.78 11.30
CA PHE A 177 -14.77 -24.38 10.17
C PHE A 177 -15.29 -23.77 8.87
N LYS A 178 -14.44 -23.04 8.17
CA LYS A 178 -14.80 -22.36 6.92
C LYS A 178 -13.84 -22.76 5.82
N VAL A 179 -14.38 -23.08 4.65
CA VAL A 179 -13.62 -23.32 3.41
C VAL A 179 -14.22 -22.47 2.31
N GLN A 180 -13.37 -21.86 1.50
CA GLN A 180 -13.79 -21.13 0.31
C GLN A 180 -12.91 -21.50 -0.88
N VAL A 181 -13.52 -21.61 -2.05
CA VAL A 181 -12.84 -21.78 -3.33
C VAL A 181 -13.43 -20.79 -4.33
N GLY A 182 -12.60 -20.25 -5.21
CA GLY A 182 -13.04 -19.29 -6.21
C GLY A 182 -12.20 -19.36 -7.48
N SER A 183 -12.75 -18.77 -8.53
CA SER A 183 -12.06 -18.54 -9.79
C SER A 183 -12.55 -17.25 -10.40
N SER A 184 -11.67 -16.51 -11.08
CA SER A 184 -12.02 -15.29 -11.81
C SER A 184 -11.39 -15.26 -13.20
N TYR A 185 -11.99 -14.42 -14.06
CA TYR A 185 -11.53 -14.16 -15.42
C TYR A 185 -11.74 -12.68 -15.74
N ASN A 186 -10.69 -12.02 -16.22
CA ASN A 186 -10.76 -10.64 -16.71
C ASN A 186 -10.84 -10.64 -18.24
N THR A 187 -11.69 -9.79 -18.82
CA THR A 187 -11.82 -9.67 -20.28
C THR A 187 -10.57 -9.12 -20.96
N SER A 188 -9.71 -8.38 -20.23
CA SER A 188 -8.40 -7.98 -20.74
C SER A 188 -7.50 -9.18 -21.05
N ASN A 189 -7.71 -10.31 -20.38
CA ASN A 189 -7.00 -11.58 -20.63
C ASN A 189 -7.46 -12.32 -21.89
N SER A 190 -8.33 -11.70 -22.72
CA SER A 190 -8.75 -12.28 -24.00
C SER A 190 -7.61 -12.35 -25.02
N ASP A 191 -6.58 -11.53 -24.87
CA ASP A 191 -5.37 -11.57 -25.67
C ASP A 191 -4.31 -12.45 -24.99
N SER A 192 -3.48 -13.14 -25.78
CA SER A 192 -2.37 -13.92 -25.25
C SER A 192 -1.31 -12.98 -24.64
N GLY A 193 -0.81 -13.32 -23.45
CA GLY A 193 0.25 -12.61 -22.76
C GLY A 193 1.65 -13.00 -23.21
N TYR A 194 2.65 -12.27 -22.71
CA TYR A 194 4.07 -12.60 -22.87
C TYR A 194 4.60 -13.25 -21.60
N PHE A 195 5.33 -14.37 -21.76
CA PHE A 195 5.87 -15.19 -20.69
C PHE A 195 7.35 -15.44 -20.95
N TYR A 196 8.12 -15.69 -19.90
CA TYR A 196 9.47 -16.24 -19.98
C TYR A 196 9.57 -17.50 -19.11
N GLU A 197 10.65 -18.26 -19.25
CA GLU A 197 10.89 -19.41 -18.39
C GLU A 197 11.36 -18.93 -17.02
N GLY A 198 10.45 -18.94 -16.06
CA GLY A 198 10.71 -18.52 -14.67
C GLY A 198 11.34 -19.62 -13.81
N GLY A 199 11.17 -19.51 -12.48
CA GLY A 199 11.56 -20.53 -11.51
C GLY A 199 10.52 -21.64 -11.34
N ASP A 200 10.96 -22.81 -10.91
CA ASP A 200 10.09 -23.97 -10.66
C ASP A 200 9.07 -23.74 -9.53
N ASP A 201 9.35 -22.80 -8.60
CA ASP A 201 8.54 -22.49 -7.42
C ASP A 201 7.65 -21.24 -7.61
N ASP A 202 7.60 -20.61 -8.79
CA ASP A 202 6.82 -19.39 -9.06
C ASP A 202 5.32 -19.60 -8.79
N TRP A 203 4.77 -20.79 -8.99
CA TRP A 203 3.38 -21.11 -8.66
C TRP A 203 3.07 -20.98 -7.15
N MET A 204 4.09 -21.05 -6.28
CA MET A 204 4.01 -20.79 -4.86
C MET A 204 4.35 -19.32 -4.52
N GLY A 205 4.68 -18.51 -5.52
CA GLY A 205 5.12 -17.14 -5.35
C GLY A 205 6.54 -17.02 -4.81
N ARG A 206 7.44 -17.99 -5.05
CA ARG A 206 8.79 -17.99 -4.51
C ARG A 206 9.84 -18.20 -5.59
N ASP A 207 10.90 -17.37 -5.55
CA ASP A 207 12.09 -17.62 -6.36
C ASP A 207 12.87 -18.83 -5.81
N ASP A 208 13.16 -19.79 -6.67
CA ASP A 208 13.95 -20.98 -6.34
C ASP A 208 15.47 -20.72 -6.35
N GLY A 209 15.88 -19.47 -6.64
CA GLY A 209 17.24 -19.00 -6.78
C GLY A 209 17.71 -18.89 -8.23
N THR A 210 16.86 -19.21 -9.21
CA THR A 210 17.18 -19.06 -10.65
C THR A 210 17.50 -17.59 -10.99
N ARG A 211 16.78 -16.63 -10.40
CA ARG A 211 16.98 -15.20 -10.63
C ARG A 211 18.07 -14.57 -9.74
N ALA A 212 18.64 -15.34 -8.82
CA ALA A 212 19.60 -14.80 -7.85
C ALA A 212 20.91 -14.35 -8.49
N LEU A 213 21.48 -13.26 -7.99
CA LEU A 213 22.81 -12.81 -8.41
C LEU A 213 23.88 -13.83 -8.03
N SER A 214 24.66 -14.29 -9.01
CA SER A 214 25.68 -15.31 -8.79
C SER A 214 26.77 -14.85 -7.81
N ASN A 215 27.38 -15.81 -7.09
CA ASN A 215 28.52 -15.51 -6.22
C ASN A 215 29.73 -14.95 -7.00
N VAL A 216 29.91 -15.34 -8.25
CA VAL A 216 30.98 -14.81 -9.14
C VAL A 216 30.76 -13.32 -9.36
N PHE A 217 29.52 -12.94 -9.68
CA PHE A 217 29.14 -11.56 -9.93
C PHE A 217 29.19 -10.71 -8.65
N THR A 218 28.67 -11.24 -7.54
CA THR A 218 28.73 -10.58 -6.23
C THR A 218 30.19 -10.30 -5.80
N THR A 219 31.11 -11.25 -6.07
CA THR A 219 32.54 -11.08 -5.76
C THR A 219 33.15 -9.98 -6.63
N ALA A 220 32.78 -9.89 -7.90
CA ALA A 220 33.26 -8.83 -8.79
C ALA A 220 32.78 -7.45 -8.35
N LEU A 221 31.49 -7.32 -8.00
CA LEU A 221 30.87 -6.09 -7.48
C LEU A 221 31.54 -5.58 -6.19
N THR A 222 31.90 -6.50 -5.29
CA THR A 222 32.46 -6.13 -3.98
C THR A 222 33.99 -6.03 -3.99
N SER A 223 34.65 -6.19 -5.16
CA SER A 223 36.09 -5.99 -5.29
C SER A 223 36.43 -4.50 -5.23
N ASP A 224 37.66 -4.17 -4.81
CA ASP A 224 38.14 -2.78 -4.76
C ASP A 224 38.10 -2.06 -6.13
N ALA A 225 38.02 -2.82 -7.22
CA ALA A 225 37.93 -2.31 -8.58
C ALA A 225 36.50 -2.14 -9.09
N GLY A 226 35.50 -2.69 -8.39
CA GLY A 226 34.10 -2.72 -8.84
C GLY A 226 33.92 -3.38 -10.22
N LEU A 227 32.76 -3.20 -10.83
CA LEU A 227 32.52 -3.63 -12.23
C LEU A 227 33.33 -2.79 -13.24
N GLU A 228 33.47 -1.50 -13.01
CA GLU A 228 34.27 -0.61 -13.87
C GLU A 228 35.77 -0.98 -13.93
N GLY A 229 36.33 -1.53 -12.85
CA GLY A 229 37.68 -2.07 -12.83
C GLY A 229 37.88 -3.23 -13.79
N ASN A 230 36.80 -3.88 -14.23
CA ASN A 230 36.85 -4.95 -15.23
C ASN A 230 37.00 -4.45 -16.68
N ILE A 231 37.14 -3.16 -16.94
CA ILE A 231 37.58 -2.61 -18.22
C ILE A 231 38.93 -3.27 -18.65
N ASN A 232 39.75 -3.66 -17.68
CA ASN A 232 41.01 -4.39 -17.89
C ASN A 232 40.89 -5.90 -17.62
N SER A 233 39.69 -6.44 -17.44
CA SER A 233 39.48 -7.86 -17.16
C SER A 233 39.94 -8.74 -18.33
N THR A 234 40.42 -9.91 -18.01
CA THR A 234 40.78 -10.91 -19.02
C THR A 234 39.50 -11.40 -19.73
N LEU A 235 39.67 -11.94 -20.95
CA LEU A 235 38.58 -12.55 -21.70
C LEU A 235 37.89 -13.65 -20.88
N GLU A 236 38.63 -14.43 -20.12
CA GLU A 236 38.11 -15.49 -19.26
C GLU A 236 37.22 -14.95 -18.11
N GLU A 237 37.61 -13.84 -17.50
CA GLU A 237 36.83 -13.21 -16.45
C GLU A 237 35.50 -12.66 -17.01
N ARG A 238 35.53 -12.01 -18.19
CA ARG A 238 34.34 -11.55 -18.88
C ARG A 238 33.38 -12.69 -19.22
N LYS A 239 33.89 -13.82 -19.72
CA LYS A 239 33.12 -15.03 -19.99
C LYS A 239 32.48 -15.54 -18.72
N ASN A 240 33.22 -15.69 -17.65
CA ASN A 240 32.75 -16.20 -16.38
C ASN A 240 31.63 -15.31 -15.80
N LEU A 241 31.73 -13.98 -15.93
CA LEU A 241 30.71 -13.06 -15.48
C LEU A 241 29.43 -13.20 -16.33
N ILE A 242 29.52 -13.15 -17.65
CA ILE A 242 28.37 -13.26 -18.54
C ILE A 242 27.68 -14.63 -18.38
N GLN A 243 28.43 -15.72 -18.30
CA GLN A 243 27.88 -17.08 -18.15
C GLN A 243 27.34 -17.36 -16.73
N SER A 244 27.65 -16.49 -15.76
CA SER A 244 27.14 -16.60 -14.41
C SER A 244 25.77 -15.95 -14.21
N LEU A 245 25.30 -15.20 -15.19
CA LEU A 245 23.95 -14.60 -15.19
C LEU A 245 22.95 -15.57 -15.82
N ASP A 246 21.72 -15.54 -15.35
CA ASP A 246 20.62 -16.25 -15.98
C ASP A 246 20.18 -15.51 -17.26
N TRP A 247 20.22 -16.23 -18.39
CA TRP A 247 19.79 -15.77 -19.71
C TRP A 247 18.55 -16.49 -20.23
N ASN A 248 17.91 -17.30 -19.39
CA ASN A 248 16.65 -17.98 -19.74
C ASN A 248 15.46 -17.05 -19.62
N VAL A 249 15.58 -15.88 -20.20
CA VAL A 249 14.66 -14.75 -20.11
C VAL A 249 14.05 -14.37 -21.46
N GLY A 250 14.10 -15.33 -22.43
CA GLY A 250 13.43 -15.18 -23.74
C GLY A 250 11.92 -15.21 -23.59
N ILE A 251 11.24 -14.22 -24.18
CA ILE A 251 9.78 -14.12 -24.08
C ILE A 251 9.07 -14.92 -25.17
N SER A 252 7.98 -15.58 -24.81
CA SER A 252 7.03 -16.26 -25.70
C SER A 252 5.61 -15.76 -25.48
N LYS A 253 4.76 -15.89 -26.47
CA LYS A 253 3.36 -15.47 -26.38
C LYS A 253 2.47 -16.68 -26.13
N GLU A 254 1.71 -16.66 -25.03
CA GLU A 254 0.86 -17.76 -24.59
C GLU A 254 -0.48 -17.25 -24.05
N ASP A 255 -1.48 -18.13 -23.96
CA ASP A 255 -2.76 -17.81 -23.33
C ASP A 255 -2.64 -17.92 -21.80
N VAL A 256 -3.34 -17.06 -21.07
CA VAL A 256 -3.33 -17.07 -19.61
C VAL A 256 -4.43 -17.94 -19.02
N ASP A 257 -4.13 -18.57 -17.89
CA ASP A 257 -5.09 -19.36 -17.13
C ASP A 257 -6.05 -18.45 -16.31
N PRO A 258 -7.29 -18.89 -16.04
CA PRO A 258 -8.16 -18.20 -15.09
C PRO A 258 -7.55 -18.15 -13.70
N ALA A 259 -7.79 -17.06 -12.99
CA ALA A 259 -7.38 -16.92 -11.60
C ALA A 259 -8.04 -17.97 -10.70
N MET A 260 -7.32 -18.37 -9.64
CA MET A 260 -7.78 -19.36 -8.66
C MET A 260 -7.54 -18.88 -7.25
N SER A 261 -8.55 -19.03 -6.38
CA SER A 261 -8.43 -18.70 -4.98
C SER A 261 -8.91 -19.83 -4.08
N PHE A 262 -8.27 -19.95 -2.90
CA PHE A 262 -8.61 -20.96 -1.91
C PHE A 262 -8.36 -20.40 -0.50
N SER A 263 -9.28 -20.62 0.44
CA SER A 263 -9.04 -20.31 1.85
C SER A 263 -9.67 -21.32 2.80
N VAL A 264 -9.03 -21.51 3.96
CA VAL A 264 -9.51 -22.33 5.06
C VAL A 264 -9.32 -21.59 6.37
N ALA A 265 -10.34 -21.59 7.22
CA ALA A 265 -10.25 -21.11 8.59
C ALA A 265 -10.83 -22.15 9.56
N VAL A 266 -10.15 -22.34 10.69
CA VAL A 266 -10.56 -23.21 11.78
C VAL A 266 -10.37 -22.49 13.11
N GLY A 267 -11.38 -22.50 13.95
CA GLY A 267 -11.31 -21.89 15.27
C GLY A 267 -12.22 -22.58 16.27
N ASP A 268 -11.84 -22.50 17.54
CA ASP A 268 -12.63 -23.05 18.63
C ASP A 268 -12.29 -22.37 19.97
N ARG A 269 -13.19 -22.55 20.92
CA ARG A 269 -13.06 -22.03 22.27
C ARG A 269 -13.29 -23.15 23.27
N LEU A 270 -12.27 -23.41 24.11
CA LEU A 270 -12.26 -24.49 25.09
C LEU A 270 -12.36 -23.92 26.50
N GLU A 271 -13.46 -24.17 27.16
CA GLU A 271 -13.67 -23.82 28.58
C GLU A 271 -13.04 -24.86 29.51
N SER A 272 -12.34 -24.37 30.52
CA SER A 272 -11.71 -25.22 31.56
C SER A 272 -11.83 -24.58 32.94
N GLU A 273 -11.52 -25.37 34.00
CA GLU A 273 -11.53 -24.86 35.38
C GLU A 273 -10.49 -23.74 35.65
N ILE A 274 -9.47 -23.62 34.82
CA ILE A 274 -8.39 -22.62 34.95
C ILE A 274 -8.60 -21.41 34.04
N GLY A 275 -9.67 -21.39 33.23
CA GLY A 275 -9.98 -20.32 32.27
C GLY A 275 -10.37 -20.87 30.92
N THR A 276 -10.63 -19.98 29.98
CA THR A 276 -11.04 -20.29 28.61
C THR A 276 -9.87 -20.09 27.67
N PHE A 277 -9.56 -21.08 26.85
CA PHE A 277 -8.58 -21.04 25.78
C PHE A 277 -9.30 -20.92 24.46
N GLY A 278 -8.76 -20.11 23.56
CA GLY A 278 -9.29 -19.97 22.22
C GLY A 278 -8.18 -20.06 21.18
N VAL A 279 -8.54 -20.58 20.01
CA VAL A 279 -7.66 -20.65 18.86
C VAL A 279 -8.42 -20.29 17.60
N LEU A 280 -7.77 -19.53 16.70
CA LEU A 280 -8.19 -19.31 15.33
C LEU A 280 -6.97 -19.44 14.43
N ALA A 281 -7.05 -20.31 13.45
CA ALA A 281 -6.05 -20.43 12.38
C ALA A 281 -6.72 -20.28 11.03
N ALA A 282 -6.14 -19.48 10.14
CA ALA A 282 -6.62 -19.34 8.77
C ALA A 282 -5.44 -19.27 7.79
N VAL A 283 -5.65 -19.80 6.59
CA VAL A 283 -4.72 -19.71 5.46
C VAL A 283 -5.50 -19.40 4.20
N SER A 284 -4.98 -18.51 3.37
CA SER A 284 -5.49 -18.24 2.03
C SER A 284 -4.38 -18.31 0.99
N TYR A 285 -4.76 -18.64 -0.24
CA TYR A 285 -3.94 -18.65 -1.44
C TYR A 285 -4.74 -18.06 -2.59
N ASP A 286 -4.11 -17.20 -3.37
CA ASP A 286 -4.67 -16.59 -4.56
C ASP A 286 -3.60 -16.55 -5.66
N ASN A 287 -3.97 -16.89 -6.89
CA ASN A 287 -3.10 -16.84 -8.08
C ASN A 287 -3.90 -16.21 -9.20
N GLU A 288 -3.48 -15.03 -9.64
CA GLU A 288 -4.16 -14.21 -10.61
C GLU A 288 -3.22 -13.83 -11.75
N TRP A 289 -3.77 -13.77 -12.97
CA TRP A 289 -3.08 -13.29 -14.15
C TRP A 289 -3.80 -12.06 -14.71
N GLU A 290 -3.03 -11.06 -15.10
CA GLU A 290 -3.51 -9.85 -15.75
C GLU A 290 -2.72 -9.61 -17.04
N VAL A 291 -3.44 -9.46 -18.16
CA VAL A 291 -2.88 -9.06 -19.47
C VAL A 291 -3.55 -7.76 -19.85
N VAL A 292 -2.79 -6.68 -19.97
CA VAL A 292 -3.31 -5.36 -20.27
C VAL A 292 -2.52 -4.69 -21.38
N GLN A 293 -3.21 -3.86 -22.19
CA GLN A 293 -2.56 -2.92 -23.06
C GLN A 293 -2.25 -1.66 -22.24
N GLU A 294 -1.00 -1.25 -22.28
CA GLU A 294 -0.53 -0.06 -21.58
C GLU A 294 0.18 0.91 -22.51
N GLN A 295 0.17 2.17 -22.14
CA GLN A 295 0.94 3.22 -22.80
C GLN A 295 1.53 4.14 -21.75
N SER A 296 2.75 4.61 -22.01
CA SER A 296 3.39 5.62 -21.16
C SER A 296 4.25 6.57 -22.01
N GLY A 297 4.47 7.79 -21.52
CA GLY A 297 5.29 8.73 -22.24
C GLY A 297 5.62 9.99 -21.46
N SER A 298 6.64 10.69 -21.91
CA SER A 298 7.04 12.00 -21.39
C SER A 298 6.89 13.08 -22.46
N SER A 299 6.33 14.24 -22.10
CA SER A 299 6.16 15.36 -23.01
C SER A 299 7.45 16.18 -23.15
N LEU A 300 7.77 16.63 -24.37
CA LEU A 300 8.82 17.63 -24.61
C LEU A 300 8.37 19.07 -24.21
N GLY A 301 7.09 19.26 -23.88
CA GLY A 301 6.54 20.58 -23.71
C GLY A 301 6.54 21.41 -25.00
N SER A 302 6.36 22.72 -24.86
CA SER A 302 6.31 23.66 -26.00
C SER A 302 7.70 23.93 -26.60
N LEU A 303 8.78 23.37 -26.09
CA LEU A 303 10.15 23.73 -26.47
C LEU A 303 10.67 23.06 -27.74
N GLY A 304 10.00 22.07 -28.31
CA GLY A 304 10.55 21.32 -29.46
C GLY A 304 9.64 21.14 -30.69
N CYS A 305 8.35 21.36 -30.58
CA CYS A 305 7.41 21.00 -31.63
C CYS A 305 6.34 22.10 -31.84
N GLU A 306 5.91 22.29 -33.10
CA GLU A 306 4.76 23.19 -33.42
C GLU A 306 3.43 22.63 -32.84
N ASN A 307 3.34 21.34 -32.63
CA ASN A 307 2.25 20.63 -31.93
C ASN A 307 2.88 19.78 -30.86
N LYS A 308 2.37 19.85 -29.65
CA LYS A 308 2.80 19.06 -28.46
C LYS A 308 3.21 17.65 -28.86
N CYS A 309 4.43 17.21 -28.51
CA CYS A 309 4.93 15.87 -28.85
C CYS A 309 5.64 15.22 -27.67
N PHE A 310 5.74 13.89 -27.75
CA PHE A 310 6.47 13.11 -26.76
C PHE A 310 7.98 13.24 -26.97
N ALA A 311 8.74 13.30 -25.86
CA ALA A 311 10.16 13.04 -25.85
C ALA A 311 10.41 11.55 -26.00
N GLN A 312 9.66 10.76 -25.22
CA GLN A 312 9.64 9.30 -25.25
C GLN A 312 8.20 8.82 -25.13
N TYR A 313 7.91 7.69 -25.76
CA TYR A 313 6.60 7.08 -25.74
C TYR A 313 6.72 5.56 -25.83
N TYR A 314 5.92 4.85 -25.08
CA TYR A 314 5.83 3.39 -25.06
C TYR A 314 4.38 2.97 -25.23
N ASP A 315 4.14 1.95 -26.04
CA ASP A 315 2.86 1.26 -26.12
C ASP A 315 3.04 -0.25 -26.32
N GLY A 316 2.25 -1.05 -25.65
CA GLY A 316 2.34 -2.50 -25.78
C GLY A 316 1.61 -3.26 -24.70
N THR A 317 1.99 -4.52 -24.57
CA THR A 317 1.34 -5.47 -23.68
C THR A 317 2.16 -5.66 -22.41
N SER A 318 1.49 -5.56 -21.27
CA SER A 318 1.97 -5.99 -19.96
C SER A 318 1.26 -7.26 -19.56
N THR A 319 1.99 -8.28 -19.13
CA THR A 319 1.48 -9.50 -18.54
C THR A 319 2.02 -9.62 -17.14
N GLU A 320 1.15 -9.81 -16.16
CA GLU A 320 1.54 -9.90 -14.75
C GLU A 320 0.86 -11.10 -14.09
N GLN A 321 1.66 -11.90 -13.38
CA GLN A 321 1.18 -12.92 -12.46
C GLN A 321 1.29 -12.40 -11.04
N ASN A 322 0.23 -12.50 -10.26
CA ASN A 322 0.23 -12.19 -8.84
C ASN A 322 -0.11 -13.46 -8.06
N VAL A 323 0.79 -13.90 -7.19
CA VAL A 323 0.57 -15.02 -6.28
C VAL A 323 0.62 -14.53 -4.86
N ARG A 324 -0.49 -14.68 -4.14
CA ARG A 324 -0.63 -14.23 -2.75
C ARG A 324 -0.96 -15.39 -1.85
N TRP A 325 -0.36 -15.41 -0.68
CA TRP A 325 -0.84 -16.26 0.41
C TRP A 325 -0.75 -15.53 1.74
N SER A 326 -1.68 -15.84 2.61
CA SER A 326 -1.69 -15.32 3.95
C SER A 326 -1.95 -16.42 4.97
N GLY A 327 -1.41 -16.23 6.16
CA GLY A 327 -1.65 -17.10 7.30
C GLY A 327 -1.88 -16.26 8.55
N THR A 328 -2.87 -16.67 9.37
CA THR A 328 -3.06 -16.10 10.70
C THR A 328 -3.19 -17.22 11.73
N LEU A 329 -2.58 -17.00 12.90
CA LEU A 329 -2.73 -17.86 14.07
C LEU A 329 -2.96 -16.98 15.30
N ASN A 330 -4.19 -17.01 15.83
CA ASN A 330 -4.59 -16.28 17.01
C ASN A 330 -4.80 -17.26 18.16
N LEU A 331 -4.14 -16.99 19.29
CA LEU A 331 -4.28 -17.73 20.53
C LEU A 331 -4.78 -16.79 21.62
N GLY A 332 -5.81 -17.16 22.32
CA GLY A 332 -6.35 -16.38 23.42
C GLY A 332 -6.45 -17.19 24.70
N TYR A 333 -6.25 -16.50 25.80
CA TYR A 333 -6.45 -17.05 27.13
C TYR A 333 -7.21 -16.04 27.99
N GLU A 334 -8.42 -16.41 28.40
CA GLU A 334 -9.22 -15.68 29.36
C GLU A 334 -9.13 -16.37 30.72
N PHE A 335 -8.38 -15.77 31.63
CA PHE A 335 -8.27 -16.28 33.00
C PHE A 335 -9.64 -16.20 33.72
N ASN A 336 -10.35 -15.08 33.46
CA ASN A 336 -11.73 -14.85 33.89
C ASN A 336 -12.30 -13.69 33.00
N SER A 337 -13.54 -13.28 33.24
CA SER A 337 -14.17 -12.18 32.49
C SER A 337 -13.43 -10.84 32.54
N ASN A 338 -12.49 -10.66 33.46
CA ASN A 338 -11.76 -9.42 33.69
C ASN A 338 -10.32 -9.43 33.15
N HIS A 339 -9.77 -10.59 32.83
CA HIS A 339 -8.35 -10.72 32.43
C HIS A 339 -8.21 -11.61 31.22
N ARG A 340 -7.74 -11.01 30.10
CA ARG A 340 -7.55 -11.67 28.80
C ARG A 340 -6.17 -11.40 28.24
N PHE A 341 -5.58 -12.40 27.61
CA PHE A 341 -4.35 -12.33 26.82
C PHE A 341 -4.63 -12.84 25.42
N GLU A 342 -4.07 -12.17 24.43
CA GLU A 342 -4.19 -12.55 23.03
C GLU A 342 -2.81 -12.50 22.37
N LEU A 343 -2.45 -13.58 21.68
CA LEU A 343 -1.28 -13.65 20.81
C LEU A 343 -1.79 -13.78 19.36
N THR A 344 -1.49 -12.79 18.54
CA THR A 344 -1.85 -12.77 17.13
C THR A 344 -0.58 -12.86 16.29
N ASN A 345 -0.53 -13.84 15.39
CA ASN A 345 0.55 -13.99 14.42
C ASN A 345 -0.05 -13.91 13.03
N ILE A 346 0.55 -13.10 12.17
CA ILE A 346 0.12 -12.88 10.80
C ILE A 346 1.34 -13.02 9.90
N ALA A 347 1.22 -13.82 8.85
CA ALA A 347 2.20 -13.94 7.79
C ALA A 347 1.52 -13.63 6.45
N LEU A 348 2.07 -12.69 5.71
CA LEU A 348 1.61 -12.27 4.40
C LEU A 348 2.75 -12.45 3.41
N HIS A 349 2.43 -12.94 2.23
CA HIS A 349 3.35 -13.09 1.12
C HIS A 349 2.63 -12.73 -0.18
N ASP A 350 3.28 -11.94 -0.99
CA ASP A 350 2.79 -11.49 -2.28
C ASP A 350 3.96 -11.51 -3.27
N MET A 351 3.76 -12.14 -4.41
CA MET A 351 4.69 -12.18 -5.51
C MET A 351 4.02 -11.56 -6.73
N SER A 352 4.76 -10.71 -7.43
CA SER A 352 4.43 -10.18 -8.75
C SER A 352 5.54 -10.55 -9.73
N ASP A 353 5.18 -11.22 -10.81
CA ASP A 353 6.07 -11.52 -11.94
C ASP A 353 5.48 -10.89 -13.20
N ARG A 354 6.19 -9.90 -13.79
CA ARG A 354 5.66 -9.10 -14.88
C ARG A 354 6.61 -9.07 -16.07
N VAL A 355 6.02 -9.27 -17.25
CA VAL A 355 6.68 -9.13 -18.56
C VAL A 355 5.98 -8.03 -19.34
N ARG A 356 6.74 -7.03 -19.77
CA ARG A 356 6.27 -5.98 -20.67
C ARG A 356 7.00 -6.08 -22.01
N ASN A 357 6.24 -6.09 -23.09
CA ASN A 357 6.77 -6.04 -24.47
C ASN A 357 6.11 -4.86 -25.16
N ARG A 358 6.90 -3.77 -25.35
CA ARG A 358 6.39 -2.48 -25.78
C ARG A 358 7.14 -1.95 -26.98
N ASN A 359 6.44 -1.31 -27.92
CA ASN A 359 7.06 -0.41 -28.88
C ASN A 359 7.60 0.79 -28.12
N TYR A 360 8.75 1.27 -28.52
CA TYR A 360 9.42 2.39 -27.88
C TYR A 360 9.77 3.45 -28.92
N TYR A 361 9.32 4.67 -28.68
CA TYR A 361 9.67 5.84 -29.46
C TYR A 361 10.57 6.75 -28.63
N ASP A 362 11.67 7.20 -29.22
CA ASP A 362 12.53 8.26 -28.69
C ASP A 362 12.76 9.30 -29.80
N ALA A 363 12.49 10.57 -29.49
CA ALA A 363 12.55 11.65 -30.47
C ALA A 363 13.95 11.86 -31.09
N ASN A 364 15.01 11.36 -30.45
CA ASN A 364 16.39 11.47 -30.92
C ASN A 364 16.89 10.24 -31.68
N GLU A 365 16.26 9.08 -31.47
CA GLU A 365 16.78 7.78 -31.92
C GLU A 365 15.83 7.04 -32.87
N THR A 366 14.57 7.46 -32.94
CA THR A 366 13.56 6.81 -33.78
C THR A 366 13.30 7.61 -35.04
N GLU A 367 13.30 6.92 -36.19
CA GLU A 367 12.92 7.46 -37.50
C GLU A 367 11.85 6.53 -38.11
N GLU A 368 10.62 7.02 -38.24
CA GLU A 368 9.46 6.24 -38.69
C GLU A 368 9.72 5.60 -40.07
N GLY A 369 9.50 4.30 -40.16
CA GLY A 369 9.70 3.48 -41.36
C GLY A 369 11.17 3.25 -41.73
N VAL A 370 12.12 3.64 -40.87
CA VAL A 370 13.56 3.40 -41.03
C VAL A 370 14.11 2.70 -39.81
N THR A 371 13.92 3.29 -38.61
CA THR A 371 14.38 2.74 -37.33
C THR A 371 13.27 2.83 -36.30
N GLU A 372 12.80 1.71 -35.81
CA GLU A 372 11.84 1.59 -34.72
C GLU A 372 12.49 0.84 -33.55
N LEU A 373 12.03 1.08 -32.34
CA LEU A 373 12.58 0.46 -31.13
C LEU A 373 11.52 -0.42 -30.47
N ARG A 374 11.97 -1.50 -29.86
CA ARG A 374 11.17 -2.39 -29.03
C ARG A 374 11.85 -2.60 -27.69
N ARG A 375 11.12 -2.41 -26.61
CA ARG A 375 11.61 -2.60 -25.25
C ARG A 375 10.95 -3.79 -24.60
N VAL A 376 11.75 -4.65 -24.00
CA VAL A 376 11.31 -5.79 -23.19
C VAL A 376 11.75 -5.57 -21.77
N ASP A 377 10.79 -5.53 -20.84
CA ASP A 377 11.05 -5.43 -19.41
C ASP A 377 10.54 -6.70 -18.72
N ILE A 378 11.34 -7.28 -17.85
CA ILE A 378 10.97 -8.38 -16.97
C ILE A 378 11.26 -7.96 -15.54
N SER A 379 10.28 -8.08 -14.67
CA SER A 379 10.42 -7.76 -13.27
C SER A 379 9.74 -8.81 -12.40
N TYR A 380 10.47 -9.36 -11.46
CA TYR A 380 10.01 -10.27 -10.44
C TYR A 380 10.18 -9.63 -9.07
N GLU A 381 9.17 -9.75 -8.22
CA GLU A 381 9.19 -9.15 -6.89
C GLU A 381 8.47 -10.05 -5.88
N GLU A 382 9.11 -10.34 -4.77
CA GLU A 382 8.48 -10.93 -3.59
C GLU A 382 8.39 -9.91 -2.47
N ARG A 383 7.21 -9.78 -1.85
CA ARG A 383 6.94 -8.95 -0.66
C ARG A 383 6.43 -9.85 0.45
N GLU A 384 7.08 -9.81 1.59
CA GLU A 384 6.70 -10.60 2.76
C GLU A 384 6.48 -9.68 3.95
N MET A 385 5.47 -9.98 4.76
CA MET A 385 5.30 -9.36 6.07
C MET A 385 4.98 -10.42 7.11
N PHE A 386 5.69 -10.38 8.23
CA PHE A 386 5.38 -11.17 9.40
C PHE A 386 5.17 -10.25 10.61
N SER A 387 4.07 -10.43 11.34
CA SER A 387 3.76 -9.69 12.56
C SER A 387 3.36 -10.64 13.67
N SER A 388 3.99 -10.49 14.84
CA SER A 388 3.64 -11.21 16.07
C SER A 388 3.30 -10.19 17.15
N GLN A 389 2.09 -10.25 17.66
CA GLN A 389 1.50 -9.25 18.56
C GLN A 389 0.95 -9.93 19.81
N LEU A 390 1.39 -9.49 20.97
CA LEU A 390 0.88 -9.92 22.27
C LEU A 390 0.13 -8.76 22.92
N LYS A 391 -1.12 -9.00 23.33
CA LYS A 391 -1.98 -8.03 23.99
C LYS A 391 -2.50 -8.59 25.31
N GLY A 392 -2.52 -7.76 26.35
CA GLY A 392 -3.21 -8.06 27.62
C GLY A 392 -4.27 -7.01 27.91
N THR A 393 -5.45 -7.44 28.29
CA THR A 393 -6.57 -6.56 28.68
C THR A 393 -7.03 -6.96 30.08
N HIS A 394 -7.09 -5.98 30.98
CA HIS A 394 -7.38 -6.19 32.39
C HIS A 394 -8.39 -5.18 32.89
N ASN A 395 -9.43 -5.65 33.57
CA ASN A 395 -10.38 -4.82 34.30
C ASN A 395 -10.29 -5.14 35.77
N PHE A 396 -10.32 -4.14 36.64
CA PHE A 396 -10.24 -4.26 38.07
C PHE A 396 -11.50 -3.65 38.73
N PRO A 397 -12.58 -4.43 38.86
CA PRO A 397 -13.84 -3.92 39.45
C PRO A 397 -13.65 -3.37 40.87
N GLU A 398 -12.75 -3.97 41.63
CA GLU A 398 -12.46 -3.58 43.03
C GLU A 398 -11.76 -2.19 43.11
N LEU A 399 -11.15 -1.74 42.01
CA LEU A 399 -10.49 -0.43 41.88
C LEU A 399 -11.32 0.53 41.05
N ASN A 400 -12.61 0.57 41.28
CA ASN A 400 -13.57 1.44 40.59
C ASN A 400 -13.62 1.18 39.07
N ASN A 401 -13.54 -0.08 38.66
CA ASN A 401 -13.45 -0.52 37.26
C ASN A 401 -12.26 0.07 36.51
N LEU A 402 -11.12 0.22 37.19
CA LEU A 402 -9.88 0.58 36.54
C LEU A 402 -9.60 -0.41 35.41
N PHE A 403 -9.48 0.10 34.18
CA PHE A 403 -9.00 -0.74 33.09
C PHE A 403 -7.52 -0.48 32.80
N PHE A 404 -6.84 -1.53 32.38
CA PHE A 404 -5.45 -1.49 31.97
C PHE A 404 -5.27 -2.42 30.79
N ASP A 405 -4.82 -1.89 29.66
CA ASP A 405 -4.41 -2.70 28.52
C ASP A 405 -2.96 -2.39 28.14
N TRP A 406 -2.29 -3.38 27.61
CA TRP A 406 -0.94 -3.25 27.10
C TRP A 406 -0.77 -4.14 25.88
N TYR A 407 0.15 -3.74 25.02
CA TYR A 407 0.49 -4.50 23.82
C TYR A 407 1.99 -4.44 23.56
N SER A 408 2.49 -5.50 22.91
CA SER A 408 3.86 -5.58 22.39
C SER A 408 3.82 -6.28 21.04
N GLY A 409 4.48 -5.69 20.06
CA GLY A 409 4.50 -6.18 18.68
C GLY A 409 5.92 -6.22 18.13
N LEU A 410 6.20 -7.28 17.38
CA LEU A 410 7.40 -7.45 16.56
C LEU A 410 6.93 -7.72 15.13
N SER A 411 7.26 -6.83 14.22
CA SER A 411 6.84 -6.94 12.82
C SER A 411 8.05 -6.75 11.90
N ARG A 412 8.10 -7.53 10.85
CA ARG A 412 9.14 -7.48 9.82
C ARG A 412 8.51 -7.50 8.44
N ALA A 413 8.98 -6.64 7.55
CA ALA A 413 8.68 -6.71 6.13
C ALA A 413 9.98 -6.88 5.33
N ASN A 414 9.92 -7.73 4.32
CA ASN A 414 11.01 -7.93 3.38
C ASN A 414 10.49 -7.72 1.96
N ARG A 415 11.34 -7.20 1.10
CA ARG A 415 11.15 -7.21 -0.34
C ARG A 415 12.40 -7.75 -1.00
N ASN A 416 12.22 -8.64 -1.96
CA ASN A 416 13.28 -9.19 -2.79
C ASN A 416 12.84 -9.09 -4.25
N ALA A 417 13.60 -8.37 -5.07
CA ALA A 417 13.35 -8.26 -6.50
C ALA A 417 14.62 -8.62 -7.27
N PRO A 418 14.86 -9.94 -7.48
CA PRO A 418 16.04 -10.42 -8.13
C PRO A 418 15.91 -10.41 -9.65
N GLY A 419 17.00 -10.08 -10.34
CA GLY A 419 17.18 -10.37 -11.76
C GLY A 419 16.32 -9.54 -12.72
N GLY A 420 15.81 -8.38 -12.29
CA GLY A 420 15.09 -7.47 -13.18
C GLY A 420 15.87 -7.24 -14.47
N LEU A 421 15.20 -7.28 -15.63
CA LEU A 421 15.78 -7.13 -16.95
C LEU A 421 15.09 -6.04 -17.75
N ASP A 422 15.87 -5.19 -18.38
CA ASP A 422 15.42 -4.21 -19.35
C ASP A 422 16.28 -4.32 -20.58
N VAL A 423 15.67 -4.55 -21.76
CA VAL A 423 16.38 -4.70 -23.03
C VAL A 423 15.72 -3.88 -24.12
N VAL A 424 16.54 -3.13 -24.87
CA VAL A 424 16.05 -2.40 -26.05
C VAL A 424 16.60 -3.03 -27.32
N PHE A 425 15.68 -3.37 -28.23
CA PHE A 425 15.98 -3.85 -29.58
C PHE A 425 15.70 -2.75 -30.60
N GLN A 426 16.52 -2.70 -31.63
CA GLN A 426 16.35 -1.84 -32.80
C GLN A 426 15.83 -2.65 -33.96
N GLN A 427 14.73 -2.22 -34.55
CA GLN A 427 14.12 -2.78 -35.74
C GLN A 427 14.45 -1.88 -36.93
N ASN A 428 15.03 -2.45 -37.96
CA ASN A 428 15.44 -1.76 -39.18
C ASN A 428 14.47 -2.04 -40.31
N TYR A 429 14.10 -0.99 -41.03
CA TYR A 429 13.17 -1.04 -42.16
C TYR A 429 13.81 -0.44 -43.38
N ASN A 430 13.47 -0.96 -44.58
CA ASN A 430 13.87 -0.43 -45.86
C ASN A 430 12.62 -0.17 -46.70
N ASP A 431 12.39 1.08 -47.06
CA ASP A 431 11.16 1.52 -47.71
C ASP A 431 9.87 1.06 -46.98
N GLY A 432 9.88 1.07 -45.63
CA GLY A 432 8.78 0.61 -44.78
C GLY A 432 8.60 -0.90 -44.68
N VAL A 433 9.56 -1.70 -45.21
CA VAL A 433 9.57 -3.16 -45.10
C VAL A 433 10.56 -3.57 -44.02
N PHE A 434 10.14 -4.35 -43.05
CA PHE A 434 11.01 -4.90 -42.00
C PHE A 434 12.15 -5.71 -42.58
N GLU A 435 13.41 -5.39 -42.26
CA GLU A 435 14.61 -6.09 -42.70
C GLU A 435 15.25 -6.94 -41.59
N SER A 436 15.46 -6.37 -40.41
CA SER A 436 16.18 -7.03 -39.30
C SER A 436 15.80 -6.44 -37.97
N GLU A 437 16.01 -7.24 -36.92
CA GLU A 437 15.98 -6.80 -35.52
C GLU A 437 17.29 -7.21 -34.85
N GLN A 438 17.80 -6.35 -33.97
CA GLN A 438 19.06 -6.54 -33.27
C GLN A 438 19.05 -5.76 -31.96
N LEU A 439 19.98 -6.05 -31.06
CA LEU A 439 20.24 -5.18 -29.91
C LEU A 439 20.53 -3.75 -30.40
N GLN A 440 19.93 -2.75 -29.76
CA GLN A 440 20.09 -1.35 -30.18
C GLN A 440 21.57 -0.94 -30.17
N ASP A 441 22.06 -0.35 -31.25
CA ASP A 441 23.43 0.15 -31.39
C ASP A 441 23.54 1.60 -30.90
N VAL A 442 23.66 1.79 -29.58
CA VAL A 442 23.87 3.10 -28.98
C VAL A 442 25.12 3.13 -28.10
N ALA A 443 25.57 4.32 -27.75
CA ALA A 443 26.73 4.51 -26.87
C ALA A 443 26.44 4.13 -25.42
N ALA A 444 25.17 4.06 -25.03
CA ALA A 444 24.71 3.72 -23.72
C ALA A 444 24.50 2.20 -23.54
N THR A 445 24.11 1.78 -22.38
CA THR A 445 23.75 0.40 -22.05
C THR A 445 22.39 0.04 -22.62
N ASN A 446 22.30 -1.06 -23.33
CA ASN A 446 21.08 -1.56 -23.97
C ASN A 446 20.41 -2.68 -23.18
N ILE A 447 21.16 -3.30 -22.28
CA ILE A 447 20.68 -4.36 -21.40
C ILE A 447 20.98 -3.92 -19.99
N THR A 448 19.96 -3.81 -19.17
CA THR A 448 20.10 -3.47 -17.75
C THR A 448 19.62 -4.63 -16.91
N ARG A 449 20.38 -4.95 -15.88
CA ARG A 449 20.00 -5.89 -14.82
C ARG A 449 19.89 -5.14 -13.50
N GLU A 450 18.86 -5.48 -12.73
CA GLU A 450 18.59 -4.85 -11.44
C GLU A 450 18.27 -5.88 -10.37
N TYR A 451 18.82 -5.67 -9.16
CA TYR A 451 18.64 -6.53 -8.00
C TYR A 451 18.36 -5.67 -6.78
N GLN A 452 17.16 -5.79 -6.23
CA GLN A 452 16.73 -4.96 -5.12
C GLN A 452 16.40 -5.81 -3.90
N VAL A 453 16.84 -5.35 -2.73
CA VAL A 453 16.52 -5.98 -1.44
C VAL A 453 16.14 -4.88 -0.44
N LEU A 454 15.08 -5.12 0.33
CA LEU A 454 14.68 -4.24 1.41
C LEU A 454 14.32 -5.08 2.64
N HIS A 455 14.76 -4.62 3.82
CA HIS A 455 14.35 -5.11 5.12
C HIS A 455 13.82 -3.96 5.94
N ASP A 456 12.64 -4.11 6.53
CA ASP A 456 12.00 -3.10 7.37
C ASP A 456 11.47 -3.79 8.64
N ASP A 457 12.06 -3.51 9.78
CA ASP A 457 11.71 -4.07 11.08
C ASP A 457 11.06 -3.00 11.95
N VAL A 458 9.97 -3.37 12.65
CA VAL A 458 9.27 -2.50 13.60
C VAL A 458 9.07 -3.23 14.92
N GLU A 459 9.50 -2.60 16.01
CA GLU A 459 9.21 -3.01 17.36
C GLU A 459 8.27 -2.00 18.01
N THR A 460 7.19 -2.46 18.61
CA THR A 460 6.18 -1.60 19.25
C THR A 460 5.87 -2.12 20.66
N PHE A 461 5.76 -1.19 21.61
CA PHE A 461 5.22 -1.46 22.94
C PHE A 461 4.32 -0.31 23.35
N GLY A 462 3.17 -0.60 23.92
CA GLY A 462 2.27 0.43 24.43
C GLY A 462 1.45 -0.06 25.60
N TRP A 463 0.90 0.89 26.34
CA TRP A 463 0.01 0.64 27.46
C TRP A 463 -0.98 1.78 27.64
N ASN A 464 -2.19 1.46 28.08
CA ASN A 464 -3.25 2.39 28.39
C ASN A 464 -3.86 2.06 29.76
N MET A 465 -4.20 3.07 30.52
CA MET A 465 -4.88 2.92 31.79
C MET A 465 -5.98 3.97 31.90
N GLY A 466 -7.19 3.54 32.24
CA GLY A 466 -8.32 4.43 32.40
C GLY A 466 -9.03 4.17 33.71
N LEU A 467 -9.42 5.25 34.38
CA LEU A 467 -10.12 5.22 35.66
C LEU A 467 -11.41 6.01 35.54
N PRO A 468 -12.58 5.34 35.54
CA PRO A 468 -13.87 6.01 35.51
C PRO A 468 -14.29 6.47 36.91
N PHE A 469 -14.97 7.62 36.98
CA PHE A 469 -15.59 8.20 38.13
C PHE A 469 -17.08 8.49 37.82
N TYR A 470 -17.97 7.94 38.62
CA TYR A 470 -19.39 8.08 38.43
C TYR A 470 -19.96 8.99 39.54
N GLY A 471 -20.79 9.97 39.15
CA GLY A 471 -21.49 10.88 40.06
C GLY A 471 -22.95 11.07 39.62
N ASP A 472 -23.69 11.88 40.37
CA ASP A 472 -25.08 12.16 40.04
C ASP A 472 -25.15 13.05 38.79
N GLY A 473 -25.56 12.46 37.66
CA GLY A 473 -25.69 13.10 36.37
C GLY A 473 -24.34 13.30 35.60
N TYR A 474 -23.26 12.68 36.02
CA TYR A 474 -22.00 12.72 35.26
C TYR A 474 -21.17 11.46 35.35
N GLU A 475 -20.40 11.22 34.31
CA GLU A 475 -19.33 10.25 34.25
C GLU A 475 -18.04 10.96 33.79
N LEU A 476 -16.93 10.72 34.49
CA LEU A 476 -15.61 11.21 34.10
C LEU A 476 -14.65 10.03 34.02
N GLU A 477 -14.04 9.82 32.86
CA GLU A 477 -12.96 8.87 32.69
C GLU A 477 -11.64 9.62 32.49
N LEU A 478 -10.64 9.31 33.33
CA LEU A 478 -9.29 9.80 33.15
C LEU A 478 -8.43 8.71 32.55
N LYS A 479 -7.79 9.02 31.42
CA LYS A 479 -6.91 8.08 30.70
C LYS A 479 -5.49 8.61 30.64
N ILE A 480 -4.54 7.70 30.82
CA ILE A 480 -3.12 7.93 30.60
C ILE A 480 -2.55 6.74 29.86
N GLY A 481 -1.51 6.97 29.07
CA GLY A 481 -0.85 5.89 28.37
C GLY A 481 0.50 6.28 27.83
N GLY A 482 1.19 5.29 27.28
CA GLY A 482 2.47 5.43 26.61
C GLY A 482 2.52 4.53 25.39
N ASP A 483 3.21 5.00 24.35
CA ASP A 483 3.38 4.33 23.08
C ASP A 483 4.83 4.51 22.62
N PHE A 484 5.51 3.41 22.32
CA PHE A 484 6.93 3.35 22.02
C PHE A 484 7.12 2.53 20.76
N SER A 485 7.82 3.09 19.78
CA SER A 485 8.16 2.34 18.58
C SER A 485 9.58 2.63 18.12
N GLU A 486 10.21 1.59 17.58
CA GLU A 486 11.49 1.67 16.89
C GLU A 486 11.36 0.99 15.53
N LYS A 487 11.74 1.71 14.47
CA LYS A 487 11.72 1.21 13.10
C LYS A 487 13.12 1.29 12.52
N LYS A 488 13.52 0.22 11.82
CA LYS A 488 14.79 0.12 11.12
C LYS A 488 14.57 -0.37 9.71
N ARG A 489 15.15 0.31 8.74
CA ARG A 489 15.06 -0.04 7.33
C ARG A 489 16.45 -0.06 6.70
N ASP A 490 16.74 -1.14 5.99
CA ASP A 490 17.91 -1.30 5.15
C ASP A 490 17.44 -1.61 3.73
N ALA A 491 17.92 -0.84 2.75
CA ALA A 491 17.61 -1.04 1.35
C ALA A 491 18.88 -1.03 0.50
N SER A 492 18.89 -1.86 -0.52
CA SER A 492 19.98 -1.94 -1.48
C SER A 492 19.43 -2.18 -2.87
N ASN A 493 19.88 -1.37 -3.82
CA ASN A 493 19.63 -1.54 -5.25
C ASN A 493 20.99 -1.70 -5.94
N VAL A 494 21.18 -2.79 -6.66
CA VAL A 494 22.34 -3.05 -7.50
C VAL A 494 21.88 -3.06 -8.94
N LYS A 495 22.35 -2.09 -9.71
CA LYS A 495 22.02 -1.93 -11.12
C LYS A 495 23.28 -1.92 -11.96
N PHE A 496 23.29 -2.70 -13.02
CA PHE A 496 24.38 -2.67 -13.99
C PHE A 496 23.87 -2.89 -15.41
N GLY A 497 24.63 -2.36 -16.35
CA GLY A 497 24.35 -2.49 -17.77
C GLY A 497 25.33 -3.39 -18.47
N ILE A 498 24.89 -3.96 -19.59
CA ILE A 498 25.73 -4.66 -20.56
C ILE A 498 25.63 -3.89 -21.86
N THR A 499 26.80 -3.47 -22.37
CA THR A 499 26.85 -2.61 -23.53
C THR A 499 26.97 -3.41 -24.82
N HIS A 500 26.25 -3.02 -25.84
CA HIS A 500 26.41 -3.57 -27.20
C HIS A 500 27.88 -3.55 -27.67
N ARG A 501 28.62 -2.50 -27.36
CA ARG A 501 30.03 -2.35 -27.73
C ARG A 501 30.98 -3.44 -27.17
N GLY A 502 30.57 -4.12 -26.14
CA GLY A 502 31.27 -5.27 -25.55
C GLY A 502 31.02 -6.58 -26.30
N ILE A 503 30.01 -6.61 -27.19
CA ILE A 503 29.61 -7.78 -27.98
C ILE A 503 29.91 -7.52 -29.46
N SER A 504 30.38 -8.54 -30.20
CA SER A 504 30.61 -8.40 -31.63
C SER A 504 29.29 -8.38 -32.39
N ASP A 505 29.18 -7.48 -33.36
CA ASP A 505 27.96 -7.18 -34.14
C ASP A 505 27.30 -8.43 -34.74
N GLU A 506 28.10 -9.45 -35.13
CA GLU A 506 27.60 -10.68 -35.71
C GLU A 506 26.69 -11.49 -34.75
N PHE A 507 26.77 -11.27 -33.41
CA PHE A 507 26.00 -11.97 -32.38
C PHE A 507 24.86 -11.14 -31.85
N THR A 508 24.72 -9.88 -32.23
CA THR A 508 23.69 -8.96 -31.71
C THR A 508 22.36 -9.08 -32.46
N PHE A 509 22.36 -9.77 -33.62
CA PHE A 509 21.16 -9.96 -34.43
C PHE A 509 20.21 -10.97 -33.79
N GLY A 510 18.92 -10.65 -33.80
CA GLY A 510 17.84 -11.44 -33.25
C GLY A 510 16.90 -10.61 -32.41
N ASN A 511 15.79 -11.21 -32.06
CA ASN A 511 14.72 -10.57 -31.28
C ASN A 511 14.49 -11.22 -29.91
N ASN A 512 15.38 -12.14 -29.54
CA ASN A 512 15.27 -12.88 -28.29
C ASN A 512 16.62 -12.84 -27.57
N ILE A 513 16.62 -12.31 -26.35
CA ILE A 513 17.84 -12.15 -25.56
C ILE A 513 18.49 -13.50 -25.21
N SER A 514 17.69 -14.57 -24.97
CA SER A 514 18.19 -15.90 -24.65
C SER A 514 18.96 -16.50 -25.82
N ASP A 515 18.58 -16.24 -27.07
CA ASP A 515 19.29 -16.71 -28.26
C ASP A 515 20.63 -16.00 -28.43
N ILE A 516 20.67 -14.68 -28.18
CA ILE A 516 21.87 -13.86 -28.24
C ILE A 516 22.90 -14.33 -27.21
N PHE A 517 22.46 -14.58 -25.96
CA PHE A 517 23.31 -14.98 -24.85
C PHE A 517 23.35 -16.50 -24.62
N ALA A 518 22.93 -17.30 -25.60
CA ALA A 518 23.03 -18.77 -25.53
C ALA A 518 24.46 -19.20 -25.23
N ASP A 519 24.64 -20.29 -24.50
CA ASP A 519 25.94 -20.86 -24.12
C ASP A 519 26.90 -21.05 -25.31
N ALA A 520 26.36 -21.41 -26.48
CA ALA A 520 27.13 -21.58 -27.69
C ALA A 520 27.81 -20.26 -28.17
N ASN A 521 27.14 -19.12 -27.94
CA ASN A 521 27.65 -17.79 -28.30
C ASN A 521 28.59 -17.29 -27.21
N THR A 522 28.13 -17.32 -25.94
CA THR A 522 28.92 -16.77 -24.81
C THR A 522 30.19 -17.56 -24.51
N SER A 523 30.27 -18.83 -24.93
CA SER A 523 31.52 -19.62 -24.87
C SER A 523 32.49 -19.32 -25.99
N ASN A 524 32.06 -18.64 -27.07
CA ASN A 524 32.90 -18.29 -28.21
C ASN A 524 33.69 -17.02 -27.92
N ASP A 525 35.02 -17.06 -28.12
CA ASP A 525 35.91 -15.90 -27.96
C ASP A 525 35.50 -14.74 -28.89
N ALA A 526 34.96 -15.04 -30.07
CA ALA A 526 34.53 -14.05 -31.03
C ALA A 526 33.29 -13.26 -30.60
N PHE A 527 32.54 -13.76 -29.61
CA PHE A 527 31.40 -13.03 -29.03
C PHE A 527 31.82 -11.70 -28.38
N TYR A 528 33.02 -11.68 -27.82
CA TYR A 528 33.54 -10.53 -27.10
C TYR A 528 34.42 -9.66 -28.00
N THR A 529 34.13 -8.35 -28.05
CA THR A 529 34.98 -7.42 -28.81
C THR A 529 36.36 -7.32 -28.16
N SER A 530 37.38 -7.26 -28.99
CA SER A 530 38.78 -7.10 -28.54
C SER A 530 39.18 -5.66 -28.31
N ALA A 531 38.23 -4.72 -28.39
CA ALA A 531 38.54 -3.30 -28.30
C ALA A 531 39.11 -2.97 -26.92
N THR A 532 40.35 -2.58 -26.90
CA THR A 532 41.02 -2.03 -25.72
C THR A 532 40.33 -0.74 -25.31
N GLY A 533 39.60 -0.75 -24.18
CA GLY A 533 38.97 0.42 -23.60
C GLY A 533 37.46 0.43 -23.53
N SER A 534 36.76 -0.61 -24.04
CA SER A 534 35.29 -0.74 -23.86
C SER A 534 35.03 -1.94 -22.97
N GLY A 535 34.61 -1.70 -21.74
CA GLY A 535 34.07 -2.75 -20.87
C GLY A 535 32.80 -3.33 -21.47
N ILE A 536 32.50 -4.61 -21.20
CA ILE A 536 31.17 -5.19 -21.51
C ILE A 536 30.12 -4.77 -20.47
N PHE A 537 30.59 -4.44 -19.27
CA PHE A 537 29.75 -4.00 -18.17
C PHE A 537 29.91 -2.50 -17.90
N ASP A 538 28.81 -1.88 -17.58
CA ASP A 538 28.72 -0.52 -17.08
C ASP A 538 28.02 -0.56 -15.71
N ASP A 539 28.64 0.05 -14.70
CA ASP A 539 28.04 0.13 -13.37
C ASP A 539 26.99 1.24 -13.35
N GLY A 540 25.74 0.84 -13.37
CA GLY A 540 24.61 1.75 -13.30
C GLY A 540 24.20 2.11 -11.87
N THR A 541 24.89 1.54 -10.85
CA THR A 541 24.61 1.81 -9.45
C THR A 541 25.09 3.21 -9.09
N THR A 542 24.23 4.00 -8.49
CA THR A 542 24.54 5.38 -8.09
C THR A 542 24.81 5.50 -6.59
N ASP A 543 25.43 6.61 -6.18
CA ASP A 543 25.60 6.95 -4.78
C ASP A 543 24.21 7.08 -4.14
N GLY A 544 24.00 6.38 -3.03
CA GLY A 544 22.72 6.35 -2.34
C GLY A 544 21.75 5.23 -2.75
N ASP A 545 22.06 4.39 -3.74
CA ASP A 545 21.26 3.19 -4.07
C ASP A 545 21.26 2.16 -2.94
N LYS A 546 22.08 2.36 -1.95
CA LYS A 546 22.04 1.66 -0.69
C LYS A 546 21.89 2.66 0.44
N TYR A 547 20.89 2.45 1.32
CA TYR A 547 20.69 3.28 2.49
C TYR A 547 20.27 2.46 3.70
N SER A 548 20.60 2.98 4.88
CA SER A 548 20.08 2.52 6.17
C SER A 548 19.38 3.68 6.84
N ALA A 549 18.20 3.45 7.33
CA ALA A 549 17.42 4.46 7.99
C ALA A 549 16.74 3.90 9.25
N ALA A 550 16.52 4.75 10.22
CA ALA A 550 15.82 4.39 11.44
C ALA A 550 15.02 5.56 11.99
N HIS A 551 13.94 5.25 12.68
CA HIS A 551 13.31 6.21 13.57
C HIS A 551 12.94 5.58 14.91
N LYS A 552 12.86 6.44 15.92
CA LYS A 552 12.40 6.11 17.26
C LYS A 552 11.37 7.11 17.72
N LEU A 553 10.27 6.61 18.31
CA LEU A 553 9.19 7.37 18.90
C LEU A 553 9.01 6.94 20.36
N ASP A 554 9.10 7.89 21.28
CA ASP A 554 8.71 7.73 22.68
C ASP A 554 7.55 8.70 22.96
N ALA A 555 6.36 8.19 23.29
CA ALA A 555 5.18 9.01 23.46
C ALA A 555 4.43 8.72 24.77
N TYR A 556 3.83 9.78 25.33
CA TYR A 556 2.94 9.68 26.48
C TYR A 556 1.73 10.58 26.27
N TYR A 557 0.59 10.17 26.79
CA TYR A 557 -0.60 11.00 26.72
C TYR A 557 -1.38 11.03 28.03
N PHE A 558 -2.15 12.11 28.18
CA PHE A 558 -3.19 12.27 29.16
C PHE A 558 -4.47 12.72 28.46
N MET A 559 -5.59 12.11 28.81
CA MET A 559 -6.92 12.44 28.28
C MET A 559 -7.96 12.39 29.38
N ALA A 560 -8.95 13.25 29.34
CA ALA A 560 -10.15 13.25 30.18
C ALA A 560 -11.38 13.17 29.27
N ASP A 561 -12.30 12.28 29.58
CA ASP A 561 -13.57 12.12 28.91
C ASP A 561 -14.68 12.37 29.92
N TYR A 562 -15.39 13.48 29.76
CA TYR A 562 -16.40 13.95 30.68
C TYR A 562 -17.78 13.94 30.02
N PHE A 563 -18.67 13.12 30.55
CA PHE A 563 -20.02 12.96 30.09
C PHE A 563 -20.98 13.56 31.15
N PHE A 564 -21.83 14.51 30.74
CA PHE A 564 -22.70 15.27 31.64
C PHE A 564 -24.17 15.24 31.17
N GLU A 565 -25.06 14.89 32.12
CA GLU A 565 -26.54 14.83 31.92
C GLU A 565 -26.98 14.04 30.69
N ASN A 566 -26.22 13.06 30.25
CA ASN A 566 -26.45 12.30 28.99
C ASN A 566 -26.62 13.18 27.74
N THR A 567 -26.18 14.44 27.81
CA THR A 567 -26.37 15.46 26.77
C THR A 567 -25.05 15.96 26.22
N TRP A 568 -24.07 16.18 27.11
CA TRP A 568 -22.76 16.71 26.72
C TRP A 568 -21.66 15.71 27.00
N ARG A 569 -20.81 15.46 26.01
CA ARG A 569 -19.56 14.77 26.18
C ARG A 569 -18.43 15.68 25.76
N ILE A 570 -17.46 15.88 26.64
CA ILE A 570 -16.28 16.71 26.40
C ILE A 570 -15.06 15.81 26.62
N THR A 571 -14.35 15.53 25.54
CA THR A 571 -13.16 14.70 25.58
C THR A 571 -11.97 15.53 25.14
N GLY A 572 -10.97 15.61 25.96
CA GLY A 572 -9.79 16.43 25.64
C GLY A 572 -8.54 15.94 26.34
N GLY A 573 -7.41 16.30 25.77
CA GLY A 573 -6.13 15.90 26.33
C GLY A 573 -4.96 16.39 25.49
N VAL A 574 -3.80 15.85 25.82
CA VAL A 574 -2.55 16.20 25.16
C VAL A 574 -1.68 14.94 25.04
N ARG A 575 -1.05 14.78 23.91
CA ARG A 575 0.01 13.81 23.65
C ARG A 575 1.34 14.54 23.53
N TRP A 576 2.36 14.00 24.16
CA TRP A 576 3.75 14.40 24.00
C TRP A 576 4.50 13.32 23.23
N GLU A 577 5.32 13.73 22.26
CA GLU A 577 6.17 12.82 21.48
C GLU A 577 7.62 13.34 21.44
N ASP A 578 8.60 12.47 21.74
CA ASP A 578 10.02 12.60 21.42
C ASP A 578 10.30 11.71 20.21
N PHE A 579 10.56 12.33 19.06
CA PHE A 579 10.78 11.65 17.79
C PHE A 579 12.18 11.93 17.27
N LYS A 580 12.84 10.86 16.84
CA LYS A 580 14.17 10.91 16.23
C LYS A 580 14.20 10.06 14.97
N GLN A 581 14.74 10.62 13.89
CA GLN A 581 14.87 9.95 12.61
C GLN A 581 16.24 10.23 12.00
N VAL A 582 16.84 9.20 11.41
CA VAL A 582 18.10 9.29 10.66
C VAL A 582 17.97 8.47 9.37
N SER A 583 18.55 8.98 8.29
CA SER A 583 18.72 8.25 7.03
C SER A 583 20.13 8.50 6.49
N ILE A 584 20.83 7.44 6.13
CA ILE A 584 22.22 7.49 5.65
C ILE A 584 22.31 6.69 4.36
N GLY A 585 22.64 7.37 3.26
CA GLY A 585 22.96 6.74 1.99
C GLY A 585 24.45 6.38 1.92
N TYR A 586 24.78 5.30 1.23
CA TYR A 586 26.16 4.89 0.96
C TYR A 586 26.25 4.09 -0.35
N GLN A 587 27.46 3.98 -0.91
CA GLN A 587 27.65 3.23 -2.14
C GLN A 587 27.33 1.75 -1.96
N ALA A 588 26.62 1.15 -2.92
CA ALA A 588 26.24 -0.27 -2.88
C ALA A 588 27.42 -1.23 -2.77
N HIS A 589 28.58 -0.85 -3.31
CA HIS A 589 29.81 -1.65 -3.34
C HIS A 589 30.78 -1.33 -2.19
N SER A 590 30.53 -0.28 -1.43
CA SER A 590 31.41 0.20 -0.36
C SER A 590 30.74 -0.01 1.00
N ASN A 591 31.52 -0.46 1.98
CA ASN A 591 31.11 -0.39 3.39
C ASN A 591 31.55 0.93 4.03
N LEU A 592 32.04 1.87 3.23
CA LEU A 592 32.50 3.18 3.69
C LEU A 592 31.30 4.14 3.60
N PHE A 593 31.01 4.79 4.70
CA PHE A 593 30.08 5.93 4.69
C PHE A 593 30.78 7.06 3.95
N GLU A 594 30.18 7.56 2.89
CA GLU A 594 30.72 8.71 2.16
C GLU A 594 30.48 10.00 2.92
N ASN A 595 29.45 10.04 3.77
CA ASN A 595 29.07 11.23 4.50
C ASN A 595 30.03 11.49 5.68
N THR A 596 30.41 12.72 5.84
CA THR A 596 31.13 13.20 7.04
C THR A 596 30.20 13.17 8.25
N LEU A 597 30.78 13.20 9.47
CA LEU A 597 29.96 13.33 10.69
C LEU A 597 29.10 14.60 10.71
N GLU A 598 29.49 15.64 10.00
CA GLU A 598 28.78 16.91 9.87
C GLU A 598 27.57 16.72 8.93
N GLU A 599 27.73 16.05 7.79
CA GLU A 599 26.63 15.69 6.86
C GLU A 599 25.62 14.73 7.48
N ILE A 600 26.06 13.78 8.32
CA ILE A 600 25.16 12.88 9.06
C ILE A 600 24.29 13.67 10.07
N GLN A 601 24.80 14.72 10.68
CA GLN A 601 24.01 15.55 11.61
C GLN A 601 22.91 16.32 10.90
N ASP A 602 23.09 16.66 9.63
CA ASP A 602 22.11 17.41 8.83
C ASP A 602 20.93 16.55 8.35
N VAL A 603 21.06 15.21 8.37
CA VAL A 603 19.98 14.28 8.04
C VAL A 603 19.24 13.73 9.27
N VAL A 604 19.42 14.32 10.43
CA VAL A 604 18.75 13.90 11.68
C VAL A 604 17.58 14.83 12.01
N ILE A 605 16.36 14.25 11.98
CA ILE A 605 15.18 14.93 12.55
C ILE A 605 15.14 14.58 14.04
N ASN A 606 15.02 15.60 14.90
CA ASN A 606 14.92 15.43 16.35
C ASN A 606 13.91 16.45 16.89
N GLU A 607 12.73 15.96 17.25
CA GLU A 607 11.57 16.77 17.63
C GLU A 607 11.02 16.34 18.99
N ASP A 608 10.65 17.32 19.79
CA ASP A 608 10.02 17.16 21.11
C ASP A 608 8.80 18.10 21.17
N THR A 609 7.59 17.55 20.99
CA THR A 609 6.39 18.35 20.71
C THR A 609 5.15 17.83 21.45
N PHE A 610 4.27 18.76 21.80
CA PHE A 610 2.95 18.50 22.40
C PHE A 610 1.84 18.68 21.36
N PHE A 611 0.93 17.74 21.33
CA PHE A 611 -0.20 17.70 20.40
C PHE A 611 -1.51 17.72 21.21
N PRO A 612 -2.16 18.89 21.36
CA PRO A 612 -3.43 19.02 22.06
C PRO A 612 -4.60 18.58 21.17
N SER A 613 -5.66 18.06 21.80
CA SER A 613 -6.94 17.78 21.14
C SER A 613 -8.11 18.02 22.08
N LEU A 614 -9.19 18.56 21.53
CA LEU A 614 -10.45 18.78 22.23
C LEU A 614 -11.63 18.39 21.31
N ALA A 615 -12.45 17.47 21.79
CA ALA A 615 -13.72 17.10 21.16
C ALA A 615 -14.89 17.44 22.06
N VAL A 616 -15.93 18.01 21.49
CA VAL A 616 -17.20 18.30 22.17
C VAL A 616 -18.33 17.66 21.39
N THR A 617 -19.07 16.76 22.03
CA THR A 617 -20.28 16.15 21.48
C THR A 617 -21.50 16.64 22.22
N TYR A 618 -22.47 17.17 21.47
CA TYR A 618 -23.80 17.50 21.96
C TYR A 618 -24.77 16.42 21.49
N ILE A 619 -25.32 15.66 22.43
CA ILE A 619 -26.30 14.62 22.21
C ILE A 619 -27.69 15.26 22.37
N MET A 620 -28.35 15.52 21.24
CA MET A 620 -29.65 16.17 21.23
C MET A 620 -30.75 15.23 21.74
N ASP A 621 -30.67 13.97 21.31
CA ASP A 621 -31.53 12.86 21.75
C ASP A 621 -30.80 11.52 21.44
N GLU A 622 -31.50 10.38 21.60
CA GLU A 622 -30.95 9.05 21.34
C GLU A 622 -30.57 8.82 19.86
N GLU A 623 -31.10 9.64 18.95
CA GLU A 623 -30.94 9.51 17.51
C GLU A 623 -29.95 10.53 16.94
N MET A 624 -29.84 11.73 17.51
CA MET A 624 -29.14 12.86 16.91
C MET A 624 -28.02 13.40 17.79
N GLN A 625 -26.86 13.65 17.17
CA GLN A 625 -25.74 14.28 17.86
C GLN A 625 -24.90 15.18 16.94
N PHE A 626 -24.22 16.13 17.54
CA PHE A 626 -23.29 17.04 16.91
C PHE A 626 -21.92 16.90 17.57
N ARG A 627 -20.88 16.83 16.75
CA ARG A 627 -19.48 16.74 17.21
C ARG A 627 -18.67 17.91 16.68
N LEU A 628 -17.83 18.48 17.50
CA LEU A 628 -16.81 19.46 17.12
C LEU A 628 -15.47 18.97 17.66
N ASN A 629 -14.46 18.88 16.81
CA ASN A 629 -13.09 18.57 17.20
C ASN A 629 -12.14 19.65 16.73
N VAL A 630 -11.16 20.00 17.56
CA VAL A 630 -10.03 20.87 17.24
C VAL A 630 -8.76 20.20 17.75
N SER A 631 -7.74 20.10 16.90
CA SER A 631 -6.49 19.44 17.26
C SER A 631 -5.29 19.95 16.46
N GLU A 632 -4.10 19.75 17.02
CA GLU A 632 -2.82 19.98 16.37
C GLU A 632 -2.13 18.64 16.16
N THR A 633 -1.52 18.44 14.98
CA THR A 633 -0.87 17.20 14.56
C THR A 633 0.35 17.49 13.70
N THR A 634 1.10 16.45 13.34
CA THR A 634 2.31 16.59 12.52
C THR A 634 2.33 15.56 11.40
N ILE A 635 3.05 15.87 10.31
CA ILE A 635 3.45 14.91 9.27
C ILE A 635 4.96 14.95 9.15
N ARG A 636 5.58 13.81 9.37
CA ARG A 636 7.03 13.64 9.30
C ARG A 636 7.43 13.13 7.93
N PRO A 637 8.59 13.54 7.39
CA PRO A 637 9.13 12.95 6.18
C PRO A 637 9.31 11.43 6.33
N ASP A 638 9.08 10.69 5.25
CA ASP A 638 9.38 9.26 5.21
C ASP A 638 10.89 9.02 5.30
N LEU A 639 11.30 7.83 5.78
CA LEU A 639 12.70 7.42 5.85
C LEU A 639 13.44 7.59 4.51
N ARG A 640 12.72 7.39 3.40
CA ARG A 640 13.20 7.54 2.04
C ARG A 640 13.29 9.01 1.62
N ASP A 641 12.31 9.83 2.01
CA ASP A 641 12.22 11.24 1.59
C ASP A 641 13.45 12.06 2.00
N VAL A 642 14.09 11.72 3.12
CA VAL A 642 15.31 12.36 3.59
C VAL A 642 16.59 11.72 3.06
N SER A 643 16.49 10.67 2.23
CA SER A 643 17.63 10.05 1.56
C SER A 643 17.94 10.73 0.23
N THR A 644 19.20 10.85 -0.12
CA THR A 644 19.63 11.34 -1.45
C THR A 644 19.49 10.29 -2.55
N SER A 645 19.07 9.08 -2.22
CA SER A 645 18.91 7.97 -3.16
C SER A 645 17.88 8.28 -4.25
N PHE A 646 18.12 7.76 -5.45
CA PHE A 646 17.17 7.80 -6.55
C PHE A 646 16.32 6.53 -6.56
N PHE A 647 15.07 6.66 -6.99
CA PHE A 647 14.22 5.53 -7.32
C PHE A 647 13.30 5.88 -8.50
N VAL A 648 12.79 4.88 -9.17
CA VAL A 648 11.82 5.05 -10.26
C VAL A 648 10.42 4.92 -9.67
N ASP A 649 9.59 5.94 -9.86
CA ASP A 649 8.18 5.87 -9.50
C ASP A 649 7.48 4.85 -10.40
N PRO A 650 6.80 3.83 -9.85
CA PRO A 650 6.26 2.72 -10.65
C PRO A 650 5.09 3.13 -11.55
N LEU A 651 4.42 4.25 -11.27
CA LEU A 651 3.30 4.74 -12.05
C LEU A 651 3.75 5.64 -13.21
N THR A 652 4.61 6.62 -12.91
CA THR A 652 5.05 7.62 -13.89
C THR A 652 6.32 7.24 -14.62
N GLU A 653 7.05 6.23 -14.14
CA GLU A 653 8.41 5.85 -14.57
C GLU A 653 9.43 7.00 -14.42
N PHE A 654 9.09 8.07 -13.69
CA PHE A 654 9.99 9.18 -13.42
C PHE A 654 10.97 8.85 -12.30
N LEU A 655 12.16 9.41 -12.44
CA LEU A 655 13.18 9.32 -11.40
C LEU A 655 12.82 10.24 -10.24
N VAL A 656 12.66 9.71 -9.04
CA VAL A 656 12.35 10.46 -7.82
C VAL A 656 13.56 10.51 -6.90
N ARG A 657 13.80 11.67 -6.32
CA ARG A 657 14.88 11.92 -5.36
C ARG A 657 14.32 12.49 -4.07
N GLY A 658 14.83 12.06 -2.94
CA GLY A 658 14.55 12.68 -1.64
C GLY A 658 15.42 13.90 -1.37
N SER A 659 15.10 14.64 -0.30
CA SER A 659 15.81 15.82 0.16
C SER A 659 16.16 15.71 1.65
N PRO A 660 17.44 15.72 2.03
CA PRO A 660 17.87 15.70 3.44
C PRO A 660 17.42 16.90 4.27
N SER A 661 17.07 18.01 3.63
CA SER A 661 16.63 19.25 4.30
C SER A 661 15.14 19.29 4.64
N LEU A 662 14.39 18.20 4.37
CA LEU A 662 12.97 18.16 4.68
C LEU A 662 12.69 18.31 6.17
N GLN A 663 11.66 19.13 6.45
CA GLN A 663 11.13 19.38 7.78
C GLN A 663 9.74 18.75 7.92
N SER A 664 9.34 18.47 9.15
CA SER A 664 7.98 18.03 9.45
C SER A 664 6.96 19.14 9.14
N SER A 665 5.80 18.73 8.66
CA SER A 665 4.66 19.63 8.50
C SER A 665 3.88 19.70 9.80
N GLU A 666 3.38 20.89 10.15
CA GLU A 666 2.47 21.09 11.29
C GLU A 666 1.06 21.35 10.79
N LEU A 667 0.07 20.74 11.42
CA LEU A 667 -1.31 20.83 11.00
C LEU A 667 -2.22 21.28 12.13
N THR A 668 -3.06 22.28 11.84
CA THR A 668 -4.22 22.61 12.67
C THR A 668 -5.48 22.05 12.01
N ASN A 669 -6.21 21.22 12.75
CA ASN A 669 -7.41 20.53 12.26
C ASN A 669 -8.66 21.03 12.99
N VAL A 670 -9.73 21.23 12.22
CA VAL A 670 -11.07 21.54 12.75
C VAL A 670 -12.10 20.67 12.02
N ASP A 671 -12.81 19.88 12.79
CA ASP A 671 -13.85 18.97 12.27
C ASP A 671 -15.18 19.26 12.97
N PHE A 672 -16.25 19.37 12.20
CA PHE A 672 -17.62 19.42 12.70
C PHE A 672 -18.45 18.33 12.02
N ARG A 673 -19.22 17.56 12.79
CA ARG A 673 -20.09 16.50 12.24
C ARG A 673 -21.43 16.48 12.91
N PHE A 674 -22.47 16.41 12.12
CA PHE A 674 -23.85 16.07 12.49
C PHE A 674 -24.08 14.60 12.15
N GLU A 675 -24.73 13.86 13.06
CA GLU A 675 -25.09 12.45 12.88
C GLU A 675 -26.54 12.23 13.32
N TRP A 676 -27.27 11.49 12.49
CA TRP A 676 -28.64 11.07 12.77
C TRP A 676 -28.76 9.56 12.59
N TYR A 677 -28.97 8.85 13.67
CA TYR A 677 -29.13 7.41 13.77
C TYR A 677 -30.61 7.08 14.00
N MET A 678 -31.31 6.64 12.96
CA MET A 678 -32.74 6.39 13.04
C MET A 678 -33.03 5.01 13.67
N PRO A 679 -34.14 4.84 14.38
CA PRO A 679 -34.50 3.56 15.03
C PRO A 679 -34.61 2.38 14.06
N THR A 680 -34.85 2.66 12.78
CA THR A 680 -34.93 1.65 11.70
C THR A 680 -33.57 1.06 11.30
N GLY A 681 -32.45 1.60 11.80
CA GLY A 681 -31.09 1.27 11.36
C GLY A 681 -30.60 2.17 10.23
N ASN A 682 -31.42 3.05 9.72
CA ASN A 682 -31.02 4.07 8.76
C ASN A 682 -30.14 5.12 9.43
N ASN A 683 -29.20 5.71 8.71
CA ASN A 683 -28.38 6.79 9.25
C ASN A 683 -28.05 7.84 8.19
N LEU A 684 -27.77 9.05 8.67
CA LEU A 684 -27.28 10.17 7.87
C LEU A 684 -26.22 10.89 8.66
N SER A 685 -25.06 11.17 8.05
CA SER A 685 -24.09 12.07 8.63
C SER A 685 -23.65 13.16 7.66
N VAL A 686 -23.37 14.34 8.19
CA VAL A 686 -22.80 15.47 7.44
C VAL A 686 -21.61 16.00 8.23
N ALA A 687 -20.44 16.01 7.63
CA ALA A 687 -19.23 16.54 8.23
C ALA A 687 -18.68 17.73 7.43
N LEU A 688 -18.15 18.70 8.14
CA LEU A 688 -17.35 19.80 7.61
C LEU A 688 -15.96 19.69 8.20
N PHE A 689 -14.94 19.89 7.39
CA PHE A 689 -13.56 19.86 7.85
C PHE A 689 -12.73 21.00 7.28
N TYR A 690 -11.75 21.45 8.07
CA TYR A 690 -10.75 22.43 7.67
C TYR A 690 -9.40 22.03 8.23
N LYS A 691 -8.37 22.15 7.40
CA LYS A 691 -6.97 21.90 7.76
C LYS A 691 -6.11 23.05 7.26
N ASP A 692 -5.26 23.59 8.14
CA ASP A 692 -4.19 24.52 7.82
C ASP A 692 -2.87 23.79 7.99
N ILE A 693 -2.00 23.83 6.97
CA ILE A 693 -0.79 23.03 6.92
C ILE A 693 0.39 23.99 6.74
N GLU A 694 1.27 24.00 7.73
CA GLU A 694 2.56 24.67 7.62
C GLU A 694 3.61 23.70 7.09
N ASN A 695 4.48 24.15 6.20
CA ASN A 695 5.54 23.36 5.56
C ASN A 695 5.04 22.04 4.93
N PRO A 696 3.94 22.01 4.12
CA PRO A 696 3.48 20.77 3.52
C PRO A 696 4.58 20.15 2.68
N ILE A 697 4.73 18.81 2.81
CA ILE A 697 5.67 18.03 2.02
C ILE A 697 5.01 17.72 0.68
N GLU A 698 5.57 18.25 -0.40
CA GLU A 698 5.01 18.17 -1.75
C GLU A 698 6.03 17.64 -2.76
N MET A 699 5.52 17.00 -3.80
CA MET A 699 6.32 16.60 -4.95
C MET A 699 6.42 17.76 -5.94
N VAL A 700 7.62 18.00 -6.45
CA VAL A 700 7.91 19.00 -7.47
C VAL A 700 8.71 18.36 -8.59
N GLU A 701 8.48 18.78 -9.83
CA GLU A 701 9.27 18.34 -10.97
C GLU A 701 10.49 19.25 -11.13
N LEU A 702 11.68 18.67 -11.20
CA LEU A 702 12.90 19.33 -11.62
C LEU A 702 13.10 19.08 -13.11
N ALA A 703 13.19 20.15 -13.84
CA ALA A 703 13.45 20.05 -15.26
C ALA A 703 14.83 19.45 -15.52
N GLY A 704 14.90 18.34 -16.28
CA GLY A 704 16.15 17.74 -16.71
C GLY A 704 17.03 18.71 -17.49
N VAL A 705 18.33 18.69 -17.26
CA VAL A 705 19.31 19.49 -18.00
C VAL A 705 19.75 18.72 -19.25
N GLY A 706 19.62 19.31 -20.44
CA GLY A 706 20.20 18.73 -21.65
C GLY A 706 19.42 17.56 -22.27
N GLY A 707 18.11 17.45 -22.05
CA GLY A 707 17.28 16.36 -22.63
C GLY A 707 17.21 15.11 -21.76
N ALA A 708 17.69 15.16 -20.53
CA ALA A 708 17.49 14.10 -19.54
C ALA A 708 16.00 13.99 -19.15
N SER A 709 15.55 12.79 -18.79
CA SER A 709 14.20 12.54 -18.28
C SER A 709 13.88 13.45 -17.08
N PRO A 710 12.61 13.89 -16.94
CA PRO A 710 12.19 14.68 -15.80
C PRO A 710 12.49 13.96 -14.49
N GLN A 711 12.85 14.72 -13.47
CA GLN A 711 13.09 14.21 -12.13
C GLN A 711 12.07 14.81 -11.16
N LEU A 712 11.53 13.99 -10.29
CA LEU A 712 10.67 14.43 -9.20
C LEU A 712 11.52 14.58 -7.92
N LEU A 713 11.26 15.65 -7.17
CA LEU A 713 11.90 15.93 -5.89
C LEU A 713 10.83 16.12 -4.82
N THR A 714 11.05 15.57 -3.64
CA THR A 714 10.24 15.88 -2.47
C THR A 714 10.78 17.14 -1.78
N ALA A 715 9.93 18.15 -1.56
CA ALA A 715 10.30 19.43 -0.95
C ALA A 715 9.20 19.97 -0.03
N ASN A 716 9.56 20.82 0.95
CA ASN A 716 8.57 21.55 1.72
C ASN A 716 8.05 22.75 0.90
N ALA A 717 6.73 22.89 0.84
CA ALA A 717 6.08 24.09 0.37
C ALA A 717 5.84 25.06 1.53
N GLN A 718 5.52 26.32 1.23
CA GLN A 718 5.35 27.36 2.25
C GLN A 718 4.09 27.14 3.10
N SER A 719 2.98 26.80 2.48
CA SER A 719 1.71 26.59 3.19
C SER A 719 0.73 25.79 2.36
N GLY A 720 -0.14 25.07 3.03
CA GLY A 720 -1.23 24.32 2.45
C GLY A 720 -2.54 24.52 3.18
N LYS A 721 -3.66 24.41 2.49
CA LYS A 721 -5.00 24.44 3.08
C LYS A 721 -5.87 23.38 2.43
N LEU A 722 -6.74 22.79 3.24
CA LEU A 722 -7.74 21.85 2.78
C LEU A 722 -9.05 22.08 3.53
N SER A 723 -10.17 22.14 2.82
CA SER A 723 -11.49 22.25 3.42
C SER A 723 -12.52 21.48 2.61
N GLY A 724 -13.59 21.01 3.25
CA GLY A 724 -14.60 20.28 2.53
C GLY A 724 -15.81 19.89 3.34
N ILE A 725 -16.73 19.22 2.65
CA ILE A 725 -17.96 18.65 3.18
C ILE A 725 -18.03 17.16 2.81
N GLU A 726 -18.39 16.34 3.78
CA GLU A 726 -18.66 14.91 3.61
C GLU A 726 -20.11 14.63 3.97
N VAL A 727 -20.79 13.85 3.16
CA VAL A 727 -22.15 13.34 3.42
C VAL A 727 -22.10 11.82 3.30
N ASP A 728 -22.65 11.13 4.29
CA ASP A 728 -22.74 9.68 4.34
C ASP A 728 -24.16 9.28 4.76
N PHE A 729 -24.73 8.28 4.10
CA PHE A 729 -26.07 7.83 4.40
C PHE A 729 -26.26 6.34 4.14
N LEU A 730 -27.16 5.74 4.90
CA LEU A 730 -27.75 4.42 4.67
C LEU A 730 -29.24 4.53 4.91
N THR A 731 -30.06 4.11 3.95
CA THR A 731 -31.52 4.09 4.08
C THR A 731 -32.13 2.88 3.40
N ASP A 732 -33.06 2.21 4.03
CA ASP A 732 -33.93 1.24 3.38
C ASP A 732 -35.12 1.96 2.70
N PHE A 733 -35.81 1.31 1.78
CA PHE A 733 -36.97 1.86 1.10
C PHE A 733 -38.29 1.59 1.85
N GLY A 734 -38.25 1.02 3.05
CA GLY A 734 -39.40 0.76 3.92
C GLY A 734 -40.15 2.03 4.31
N PHE A 735 -39.46 3.19 4.30
CA PHE A 735 -40.11 4.50 4.52
C PHE A 735 -41.05 4.91 3.38
N ILE A 736 -40.87 4.38 2.15
CA ILE A 736 -41.76 4.58 1.00
C ILE A 736 -42.86 3.54 1.01
N ASN A 737 -42.52 2.27 1.13
CA ASN A 737 -43.44 1.15 1.25
C ASN A 737 -42.79 0.05 2.12
N LYS A 738 -43.50 -0.42 3.14
CA LYS A 738 -42.99 -1.46 4.06
C LYS A 738 -42.51 -2.74 3.37
N ASP A 739 -43.14 -3.09 2.24
CA ASP A 739 -42.72 -4.27 1.43
C ASP A 739 -41.38 -4.08 0.74
N TRP A 740 -40.81 -2.87 0.76
CA TRP A 740 -39.50 -2.54 0.15
C TRP A 740 -38.36 -2.39 1.19
N SER A 741 -38.61 -2.77 2.45
CA SER A 741 -37.61 -2.72 3.53
C SER A 741 -36.40 -3.61 3.25
N SER A 742 -36.53 -4.62 2.37
CA SER A 742 -35.48 -5.50 1.92
C SER A 742 -34.49 -4.85 0.90
N ALA A 743 -34.91 -3.71 0.32
CA ALA A 743 -34.05 -2.92 -0.57
C ALA A 743 -33.50 -1.71 0.18
N PHE A 744 -32.20 -1.44 -0.03
CA PHE A 744 -31.54 -0.31 0.62
C PHE A 744 -30.67 0.48 -0.36
N LEU A 745 -30.39 1.71 0.00
CA LEU A 745 -29.46 2.60 -0.66
C LEU A 745 -28.49 3.13 0.38
N SER A 746 -27.20 2.96 0.13
CA SER A 746 -26.12 3.56 0.92
C SER A 746 -25.16 4.31 0.02
N GLY A 747 -24.53 5.30 0.56
CA GLY A 747 -23.54 6.04 -0.21
C GLY A 747 -22.89 7.15 0.56
N ASN A 748 -21.83 7.68 -0.04
CA ASN A 748 -21.14 8.85 0.48
C ASN A 748 -20.67 9.75 -0.66
N VAL A 749 -20.58 11.03 -0.35
CA VAL A 749 -20.06 12.06 -1.24
C VAL A 749 -19.15 12.97 -0.43
N THR A 750 -17.96 13.23 -0.94
CA THR A 750 -17.02 14.22 -0.43
C THR A 750 -16.80 15.29 -1.49
N LEU A 751 -16.93 16.55 -1.10
CA LEU A 751 -16.57 17.71 -1.90
C LEU A 751 -15.52 18.51 -1.12
N SER A 752 -14.37 18.76 -1.72
CA SER A 752 -13.26 19.44 -1.04
C SER A 752 -12.49 20.34 -1.98
N ASP A 753 -11.87 21.36 -1.39
CA ASP A 753 -10.98 22.29 -2.07
C ASP A 753 -9.66 22.36 -1.32
N SER A 754 -8.55 22.30 -2.04
CA SER A 754 -7.21 22.41 -1.49
C SER A 754 -6.38 23.44 -2.23
N SER A 755 -5.44 24.03 -1.53
CA SER A 755 -4.43 24.90 -2.14
C SER A 755 -3.09 24.74 -1.47
N VAL A 756 -2.04 24.67 -2.25
CA VAL A 756 -0.65 24.72 -1.79
C VAL A 756 0.05 25.92 -2.41
N ASN A 757 0.87 26.60 -1.63
CA ASN A 757 1.74 27.67 -2.08
C ASN A 757 3.19 27.20 -2.00
N LEU A 758 3.86 27.12 -3.16
CA LEU A 758 5.26 26.70 -3.30
C LEU A 758 6.26 27.82 -3.00
N GLY A 759 5.91 28.81 -2.17
CA GLY A 759 6.84 29.84 -1.71
C GLY A 759 7.88 29.27 -0.73
N ILE A 760 8.81 30.12 -0.29
CA ILE A 760 9.85 29.79 0.70
C ILE A 760 9.49 30.48 2.02
N ASN A 761 9.53 29.75 3.14
CA ASN A 761 9.19 30.30 4.45
C ASN A 761 10.28 31.20 5.02
N ASP A 762 11.55 30.83 4.85
CA ASP A 762 12.70 31.60 5.29
C ASP A 762 13.70 31.77 4.13
N SER A 763 13.74 32.96 3.56
CA SER A 763 14.59 33.26 2.42
C SER A 763 16.10 33.28 2.78
N ASP A 764 16.44 33.27 4.04
CA ASP A 764 17.84 33.37 4.52
C ASP A 764 18.42 31.97 4.85
N ASN A 765 17.57 30.94 4.97
CA ASN A 765 17.94 29.58 5.37
C ASN A 765 17.44 28.56 4.33
N VAL A 766 18.05 28.56 3.14
CA VAL A 766 17.65 27.71 2.01
C VAL A 766 18.67 26.60 1.83
N ASP A 767 18.32 25.39 2.25
CA ASP A 767 19.26 24.25 2.32
C ASP A 767 19.08 23.22 1.19
N SER A 768 17.95 23.23 0.46
CA SER A 768 17.74 22.29 -0.66
C SER A 768 18.08 22.88 -2.02
N LEU A 769 18.41 22.00 -2.98
CA LEU A 769 18.64 22.40 -4.35
C LEU A 769 17.42 23.10 -4.98
N PHE A 770 16.23 22.59 -4.68
CA PHE A 770 14.96 23.15 -5.16
C PHE A 770 14.72 24.54 -4.56
N GLU A 771 14.87 24.71 -3.26
CA GLU A 771 14.70 25.98 -2.57
C GLU A 771 15.71 27.02 -3.07
N THR A 772 16.96 26.61 -3.31
CA THR A 772 17.98 27.48 -3.90
C THR A 772 17.55 27.95 -5.28
N GLN A 773 17.13 27.04 -6.16
CA GLN A 773 16.65 27.37 -7.49
C GLN A 773 15.38 28.23 -7.45
N LEU A 774 14.45 27.93 -6.56
CA LEU A 774 13.22 28.70 -6.38
C LEU A 774 13.51 30.11 -5.87
N LYS A 775 14.46 30.27 -4.94
CA LYS A 775 14.91 31.58 -4.44
C LYS A 775 15.52 32.41 -5.57
N GLU A 776 16.45 31.86 -6.33
CA GLU A 776 17.06 32.51 -7.49
C GLU A 776 16.00 32.93 -8.52
N ALA A 777 15.01 32.07 -8.77
CA ALA A 777 13.92 32.32 -9.69
C ALA A 777 12.95 33.42 -9.17
N LEU A 778 12.67 33.45 -7.87
CA LEU A 778 11.88 34.50 -7.25
C LEU A 778 12.57 35.87 -7.34
N GLU A 779 13.88 35.93 -7.10
CA GLU A 779 14.67 37.14 -7.24
C GLU A 779 14.74 37.64 -8.69
N ALA A 780 14.74 36.73 -9.66
CA ALA A 780 14.79 37.02 -11.08
C ALA A 780 13.41 37.20 -11.74
N ASP A 781 12.30 37.04 -11.02
CA ASP A 781 10.93 37.00 -11.54
C ASP A 781 10.72 35.94 -12.64
N THR A 782 11.35 34.78 -12.44
CA THR A 782 11.36 33.66 -13.40
C THR A 782 10.85 32.34 -12.78
N VAL A 783 9.98 32.40 -11.79
CA VAL A 783 9.44 31.22 -11.08
C VAL A 783 8.78 30.23 -12.03
N SER A 784 8.09 30.72 -13.09
CA SER A 784 7.47 29.88 -14.09
C SER A 784 8.45 28.99 -14.89
N ASN A 785 9.75 29.26 -14.82
CA ASN A 785 10.78 28.41 -15.42
C ASN A 785 11.06 27.15 -14.58
N ILE A 786 10.69 27.16 -13.31
CA ILE A 786 10.89 26.03 -12.38
C ILE A 786 9.56 25.34 -12.13
N VAL A 787 8.51 26.08 -11.75
CA VAL A 787 7.16 25.56 -11.54
C VAL A 787 6.17 26.39 -12.34
N THR A 788 5.32 25.76 -13.12
CA THR A 788 4.31 26.47 -13.90
C THR A 788 3.28 27.12 -12.97
N ASN A 789 2.81 26.37 -11.96
CA ASN A 789 1.79 26.77 -11.01
C ASN A 789 2.36 26.81 -9.58
N ASN A 790 2.76 27.98 -9.10
CA ASN A 790 3.22 28.16 -7.71
C ASN A 790 2.07 28.13 -6.69
N LYS A 791 0.83 28.22 -7.16
CA LYS A 791 -0.39 27.95 -6.38
C LYS A 791 -1.23 26.95 -7.14
N ARG A 792 -1.41 25.77 -6.58
CA ARG A 792 -2.16 24.68 -7.17
C ARG A 792 -2.91 23.88 -6.12
N ARG A 793 -3.67 22.89 -6.52
CA ARG A 793 -4.16 21.85 -5.61
C ARG A 793 -2.99 21.02 -5.06
N LEU A 794 -3.19 20.40 -3.90
CA LEU A 794 -2.27 19.38 -3.39
C LEU A 794 -2.18 18.21 -4.37
N VAL A 795 -0.99 17.64 -4.54
CA VAL A 795 -0.79 16.44 -5.37
C VAL A 795 -1.65 15.29 -4.83
N GLY A 796 -2.31 14.57 -5.72
CA GLY A 796 -3.22 13.47 -5.40
C GLY A 796 -4.62 13.89 -4.92
N HIS A 797 -4.88 15.17 -4.69
CA HIS A 797 -6.18 15.65 -4.23
C HIS A 797 -7.24 15.63 -5.36
N SER A 798 -8.34 14.90 -5.11
CA SER A 798 -9.56 14.95 -5.91
C SER A 798 -10.57 15.88 -5.25
N GLU A 799 -11.11 16.86 -6.01
CA GLU A 799 -12.09 17.82 -5.49
C GLU A 799 -13.43 17.17 -5.10
N TRP A 800 -13.70 15.98 -5.64
CA TRP A 800 -14.92 15.25 -5.31
C TRP A 800 -14.70 13.74 -5.43
N VAL A 801 -15.37 13.00 -4.53
CA VAL A 801 -15.42 11.54 -4.50
C VAL A 801 -16.85 11.14 -4.20
N ALA A 802 -17.37 10.13 -4.92
CA ALA A 802 -18.70 9.61 -4.65
C ALA A 802 -18.73 8.08 -4.73
N ASN A 803 -19.36 7.47 -3.74
CA ASN A 803 -19.63 6.04 -3.69
C ASN A 803 -21.13 5.84 -3.48
N LEU A 804 -21.74 4.95 -4.24
CA LEU A 804 -23.16 4.63 -4.15
C LEU A 804 -23.34 3.13 -4.25
N GLN A 805 -24.10 2.55 -3.32
CA GLN A 805 -24.47 1.15 -3.33
C GLN A 805 -25.99 1.02 -3.22
N MET A 806 -26.60 0.32 -4.15
CA MET A 806 -27.99 -0.11 -4.09
C MET A 806 -28.02 -1.62 -3.86
N GLY A 807 -28.66 -2.04 -2.79
CA GLY A 807 -28.72 -3.45 -2.41
C GLY A 807 -30.15 -3.94 -2.22
N TYR A 808 -30.28 -5.26 -2.30
CA TYR A 808 -31.51 -5.99 -2.02
C TYR A 808 -31.16 -7.29 -1.31
N ASP A 809 -31.74 -7.51 -0.13
CA ASP A 809 -31.65 -8.77 0.63
C ASP A 809 -33.06 -9.40 0.64
N SER A 810 -33.23 -10.61 0.08
CA SER A 810 -34.52 -11.25 0.01
C SER A 810 -35.09 -11.60 1.40
N ASP A 811 -36.39 -11.52 1.57
CA ASP A 811 -37.08 -11.79 2.84
C ASP A 811 -36.89 -13.24 3.33
N ASP A 812 -36.61 -14.17 2.42
CA ASP A 812 -36.33 -15.57 2.74
C ASP A 812 -34.86 -15.79 3.16
N GLY A 813 -33.99 -14.76 3.04
CA GLY A 813 -32.59 -14.81 3.40
C GLY A 813 -31.69 -15.60 2.41
N PHE A 814 -32.24 -16.07 1.28
CA PHE A 814 -31.46 -16.88 0.33
C PHE A 814 -30.72 -16.06 -0.73
N HIS A 815 -31.08 -14.81 -0.92
CA HIS A 815 -30.52 -13.98 -2.00
C HIS A 815 -30.10 -12.61 -1.50
N SER A 816 -28.90 -12.16 -1.85
CA SER A 816 -28.44 -10.80 -1.65
C SER A 816 -27.83 -10.29 -2.96
N THR A 817 -28.16 -9.06 -3.34
CA THR A 817 -27.65 -8.42 -4.55
C THR A 817 -27.21 -7.01 -4.22
N SER A 818 -26.06 -6.59 -4.74
CA SER A 818 -25.58 -5.22 -4.63
C SER A 818 -25.05 -4.72 -5.97
N VAL A 819 -25.50 -3.54 -6.36
CA VAL A 819 -24.91 -2.76 -7.46
C VAL A 819 -24.15 -1.60 -6.82
N ILE A 820 -22.89 -1.46 -7.15
CA ILE A 820 -21.98 -0.54 -6.49
C ILE A 820 -21.31 0.33 -7.54
N TYR A 821 -21.38 1.65 -7.35
CA TYR A 821 -20.77 2.64 -8.21
C TYR A 821 -19.79 3.48 -7.40
N ASN A 822 -18.54 3.58 -7.89
CA ASN A 822 -17.49 4.40 -7.29
C ASN A 822 -16.92 5.34 -8.34
N VAL A 823 -16.62 6.57 -7.94
CA VAL A 823 -15.99 7.55 -8.81
C VAL A 823 -15.20 8.57 -8.00
N PHE A 824 -14.06 9.00 -8.54
CA PHE A 824 -13.32 10.16 -8.03
C PHE A 824 -13.08 11.19 -9.15
N GLY A 825 -12.95 12.45 -8.74
CA GLY A 825 -12.62 13.55 -9.64
C GLY A 825 -11.16 13.53 -10.12
N PRO A 826 -10.80 14.33 -11.13
CA PRO A 826 -9.43 14.44 -11.58
C PRO A 826 -8.49 14.86 -10.45
N ARG A 827 -7.25 14.36 -10.49
CA ARG A 827 -6.22 14.70 -9.49
C ARG A 827 -4.86 14.90 -10.14
N ILE A 828 -4.07 15.84 -9.61
CA ILE A 828 -2.71 16.10 -10.06
C ILE A 828 -1.83 14.93 -9.61
N ILE A 829 -1.10 14.32 -10.55
CA ILE A 829 -0.11 13.28 -10.29
C ILE A 829 1.30 13.86 -10.42
N VAL A 830 1.57 14.64 -11.49
CA VAL A 830 2.87 15.28 -11.71
C VAL A 830 2.63 16.78 -11.87
N PRO A 831 3.21 17.61 -11.00
CA PRO A 831 3.15 19.07 -11.15
C PRO A 831 3.86 19.53 -12.41
N GLY A 832 3.28 20.51 -13.10
CA GLY A 832 3.86 21.04 -14.33
C GLY A 832 5.05 21.97 -14.10
N THR A 833 6.01 21.93 -15.03
CA THR A 833 7.21 22.79 -15.06
C THR A 833 7.43 23.41 -16.42
N ARG A 834 8.18 24.50 -16.49
CA ARG A 834 8.56 25.20 -17.73
C ARG A 834 7.40 25.61 -18.63
N GLY A 835 6.25 25.91 -18.05
CA GLY A 835 5.06 26.31 -18.77
C GLY A 835 4.15 25.15 -19.20
N ASN A 836 4.50 23.89 -18.90
CA ASN A 836 3.59 22.76 -19.04
C ASN A 836 2.53 22.82 -17.94
N GLU A 837 1.30 22.43 -18.26
CA GLU A 837 0.24 22.24 -17.28
C GLU A 837 0.54 21.04 -16.37
N ASP A 838 -0.11 20.98 -15.22
CA ASP A 838 -0.02 19.81 -14.34
C ASP A 838 -0.55 18.56 -15.07
N ALA A 839 0.10 17.41 -14.86
CA ALA A 839 -0.41 16.13 -15.35
C ALA A 839 -1.47 15.59 -14.39
N GLU A 840 -2.65 15.31 -14.94
CA GLU A 840 -3.82 14.88 -14.14
C GLU A 840 -4.25 13.45 -14.49
N GLU A 841 -4.46 12.63 -13.46
CA GLU A 841 -5.24 11.41 -13.61
C GLU A 841 -6.70 11.78 -13.83
N LYS A 842 -7.31 11.16 -14.82
CA LYS A 842 -8.71 11.39 -15.17
C LYS A 842 -9.66 10.74 -14.18
N SER A 843 -10.89 11.23 -14.12
CA SER A 843 -11.94 10.59 -13.33
C SER A 843 -12.11 9.14 -13.75
N PHE A 844 -12.07 8.23 -12.76
CA PHE A 844 -12.29 6.81 -12.98
C PHE A 844 -13.65 6.38 -12.39
N HIS A 845 -14.49 5.79 -13.24
CA HIS A 845 -15.82 5.32 -12.90
C HIS A 845 -15.85 3.79 -12.85
N SER A 846 -16.11 3.19 -11.70
CA SER A 846 -16.29 1.76 -11.53
C SER A 846 -17.75 1.43 -11.23
N LEU A 847 -18.31 0.49 -11.95
CA LEU A 847 -19.63 -0.08 -11.69
C LEU A 847 -19.47 -1.58 -11.48
N ASP A 848 -19.83 -2.06 -10.29
CA ASP A 848 -19.70 -3.46 -9.89
C ASP A 848 -21.08 -4.06 -9.56
N LEU A 849 -21.25 -5.35 -9.85
CA LEU A 849 -22.41 -6.16 -9.45
C LEU A 849 -21.95 -7.33 -8.59
N VAL A 850 -22.56 -7.50 -7.44
CA VAL A 850 -22.34 -8.65 -6.56
C VAL A 850 -23.68 -9.36 -6.32
N TYR A 851 -23.71 -10.66 -6.54
CA TYR A 851 -24.86 -11.50 -6.24
C TYR A 851 -24.43 -12.67 -5.38
N SER A 852 -25.06 -12.82 -4.21
CA SER A 852 -24.84 -13.93 -3.28
C SER A 852 -26.09 -14.78 -3.17
N TYR A 853 -25.92 -16.09 -3.32
CA TYR A 853 -26.95 -17.10 -3.11
C TYR A 853 -26.59 -18.00 -1.93
N PHE A 854 -27.47 -18.16 -0.98
CA PHE A 854 -27.32 -18.97 0.23
C PHE A 854 -28.20 -20.20 0.12
N PRO A 855 -27.72 -21.33 -0.45
CA PRO A 855 -28.53 -22.57 -0.61
C PRO A 855 -29.04 -23.11 0.74
N ASN A 856 -28.31 -22.82 1.81
CA ASN A 856 -28.61 -23.14 3.20
C ASN A 856 -27.80 -22.23 4.12
N PHE A 857 -27.95 -22.34 5.43
CA PHE A 857 -27.28 -21.48 6.43
C PHE A 857 -25.73 -21.62 6.42
N ASN A 858 -25.22 -22.72 5.90
CA ASN A 858 -23.78 -23.05 5.90
C ASN A 858 -23.08 -22.78 4.56
N SER A 859 -23.83 -22.53 3.50
CA SER A 859 -23.27 -22.44 2.15
C SER A 859 -23.58 -21.09 1.50
N LYS A 860 -22.59 -20.52 0.80
CA LYS A 860 -22.73 -19.30 0.02
C LYS A 860 -22.10 -19.51 -1.36
N VAL A 861 -22.81 -19.17 -2.40
CA VAL A 861 -22.30 -19.01 -3.77
C VAL A 861 -22.26 -17.52 -4.06
N ASN A 862 -21.12 -16.99 -4.45
CA ASN A 862 -20.96 -15.57 -4.73
C ASN A 862 -20.52 -15.39 -6.19
N PHE A 863 -21.26 -14.59 -6.94
CA PHE A 863 -20.97 -14.18 -8.30
C PHE A 863 -20.73 -12.67 -8.33
N LYS A 864 -19.63 -12.23 -8.93
CA LYS A 864 -19.29 -10.81 -9.05
C LYS A 864 -18.95 -10.45 -10.48
N VAL A 865 -19.30 -9.24 -10.86
CA VAL A 865 -18.82 -8.58 -12.07
C VAL A 865 -18.27 -7.24 -11.66
N LYS A 866 -16.97 -7.02 -11.78
CA LYS A 866 -16.31 -5.77 -11.46
C LYS A 866 -16.02 -4.96 -12.73
N ASN A 867 -15.99 -3.65 -12.58
CA ASN A 867 -15.69 -2.71 -13.66
C ASN A 867 -16.51 -2.97 -14.93
N ILE A 868 -17.85 -3.06 -14.79
CA ILE A 868 -18.79 -3.32 -15.92
C ILE A 868 -18.66 -2.25 -17.02
N LEU A 869 -18.22 -1.03 -16.65
CA LEU A 869 -18.06 0.08 -17.58
C LEU A 869 -16.80 -0.08 -18.46
N GLY A 870 -15.84 -0.93 -18.08
CA GLY A 870 -14.61 -1.17 -18.81
C GLY A 870 -13.78 0.11 -19.04
N GLN A 871 -13.83 1.04 -18.10
CA GLN A 871 -13.14 2.32 -18.23
C GLN A 871 -11.63 2.15 -18.06
N GLU A 872 -10.84 2.75 -18.93
CA GLU A 872 -9.39 2.84 -18.84
C GLU A 872 -8.94 3.83 -17.76
N LYS A 873 -7.79 3.55 -17.14
CA LYS A 873 -7.09 4.52 -16.30
C LYS A 873 -6.17 5.35 -17.18
N GLN A 874 -6.16 6.67 -16.98
CA GLN A 874 -5.36 7.58 -17.82
C GLN A 874 -4.84 8.76 -17.02
N ILE A 875 -3.55 9.11 -17.27
CA ILE A 875 -2.93 10.36 -16.84
C ILE A 875 -2.66 11.18 -18.11
N GLU A 876 -3.16 12.39 -18.13
CA GLU A 876 -2.97 13.29 -19.27
C GLU A 876 -2.29 14.59 -18.85
N GLN A 877 -1.44 15.11 -19.74
CA GLN A 877 -0.86 16.44 -19.65
C GLN A 877 -1.07 17.16 -20.98
N GLU A 878 -1.72 18.31 -20.95
CA GLU A 878 -1.97 19.13 -22.15
C GLU A 878 -2.64 18.38 -23.32
N GLY A 879 -3.40 17.33 -23.05
CA GLY A 879 -4.08 16.50 -24.05
C GLY A 879 -3.21 15.38 -24.64
N LEU A 880 -2.03 15.12 -24.07
CA LEU A 880 -1.22 13.93 -24.32
C LEU A 880 -1.44 12.93 -23.18
N THR A 881 -1.64 11.65 -23.50
CA THR A 881 -1.68 10.58 -22.51
C THR A 881 -0.26 10.24 -22.08
N LEU A 882 0.11 10.61 -20.84
CA LEU A 882 1.41 10.28 -20.26
C LEU A 882 1.45 8.85 -19.73
N TRP A 883 0.30 8.34 -19.31
CA TRP A 883 0.14 6.96 -18.87
C TRP A 883 -1.30 6.53 -19.08
N GLY A 884 -1.49 5.31 -19.54
CA GLY A 884 -2.82 4.72 -19.74
C GLY A 884 -2.76 3.20 -19.65
N GLN A 885 -3.82 2.63 -19.09
CA GLN A 885 -3.98 1.19 -18.93
C GLN A 885 -5.43 0.77 -19.14
N GLU A 886 -5.62 -0.25 -19.99
CA GLU A 886 -6.90 -0.95 -20.08
C GLU A 886 -7.12 -1.78 -18.80
N THR A 887 -8.33 -1.79 -18.26
CA THR A 887 -8.61 -2.48 -16.99
C THR A 887 -9.53 -3.71 -17.15
N GLY A 888 -10.21 -3.84 -18.29
CA GLY A 888 -11.16 -4.93 -18.56
C GLY A 888 -12.33 -5.00 -17.58
N THR A 889 -13.16 -6.03 -17.75
CA THR A 889 -14.26 -6.42 -16.85
C THR A 889 -13.93 -7.76 -16.22
N GLU A 890 -13.91 -7.84 -14.88
CA GLU A 890 -13.65 -9.09 -14.15
C GLU A 890 -14.95 -9.81 -13.79
N PHE A 891 -15.01 -11.10 -14.10
CA PHE A 891 -16.06 -12.02 -13.68
C PHE A 891 -15.48 -12.99 -12.66
N SER A 892 -16.07 -13.11 -11.49
CA SER A 892 -15.63 -14.07 -10.47
C SER A 892 -16.79 -14.90 -9.91
N LEU A 893 -16.49 -16.14 -9.59
CA LEU A 893 -17.40 -17.09 -8.97
C LEU A 893 -16.69 -17.76 -7.80
N SER A 894 -17.30 -17.72 -6.61
CA SER A 894 -16.78 -18.42 -5.44
C SER A 894 -17.87 -19.19 -4.70
N TYR A 895 -17.45 -20.26 -4.05
CA TYR A 895 -18.26 -21.06 -3.15
C TYR A 895 -17.61 -21.09 -1.78
N SER A 896 -18.36 -20.83 -0.74
CA SER A 896 -17.90 -20.99 0.66
C SER A 896 -18.86 -21.88 1.45
N TYR A 897 -18.26 -22.67 2.33
CA TYR A 897 -18.97 -23.48 3.33
C TYR A 897 -18.44 -23.12 4.73
N GLU A 898 -19.37 -22.87 5.64
CA GLU A 898 -19.05 -22.50 7.04
C GLU A 898 -19.92 -23.34 7.98
N PHE A 899 -19.26 -24.00 8.96
CA PHE A 899 -19.88 -24.89 9.95
C PHE A 899 -19.64 -24.36 11.35
#